data_6dceddb2729535aa5169b2ba510affe9
#
_entry.id   6dceddb2729535aa5169b2ba510affe9
#
_cell.length_a   1.000
_cell.length_b   1.000
_cell.length_c   1.000
_cell.angle_alpha   90.00
_cell.angle_beta   90.00
_cell.angle_gamma   90.00
#
_symmetry.space_group_name_H-M   'P 1'
#
loop_
_entity.id
_entity.type
_entity.pdbx_description
1 polymer ?
#
loop_
_entity_poly.entity_id
_entity_poly.type
_entity_poly.pdbx_seq_one_letter_code
_entity_poly.pdbx_strand_id
1 'polypeptide(L)'
;MDRTESLLTTPASPPDAATAPPSGPPDAATVPPARSATVHPDAGDAPPRRDPRWVRPALAVLLLGTALLYLWGLGESGWANSFYSAAVQAGAESWKAFFYGSSDAANSITVDKTPASLWLMALSVRIFGLNSWAILVPQALLGVASVGVLFATVRRWYGPAAGLIAGTVLALTPVATLMFRFNNPDALLVLLLVLGAYATVRAVETASTRWIVLVGVLVGFGFLTKMLQAFLVVPVFAGVYLLAAPTGFWRRIRQLLLAGLGLVVAAGWWVATVELVPASARPYIGGSQGNSILELTLGYNGLGRITGDEEGSVGGGARPGGGGPFSGQTGWLRMFDTEVGGQISWLLPAALILLVAGLVLAGRAARTDRRRAGLLLWGGWLLVTGLIFSFMSGIFHAYYTVALAPAVGALVGIGTVLLWRERRAAARPATPVTGTATPAAPVTASAVHPGPTPGADPGPAQPVAGAAPGAGGRRSARWRGVFATVVLAGTLAVTAWWSWTLLGRSPDFHPWLRPAVLVVGLAVAVLILAARLLPRRLVPVALALGASAALAGPAAYAAQTTGTPHTGSIPSAGPAVQGGFGPGRGGPGGRMGNGMEFPGGGFPGGNRPGGTGQNGQPPGFPGGTADGGPGQFPGFPGGTGQNGGPGQDGGTGRNGGTGQDGGRTGGGQGRTGGGMGGLLDSREPSAALKALLTADADDYTWVAAAVGSNNASGYQLATGRPVMAVGGFNGSDPSPTLARFQEYVAAGKIHYFVGGGGFRANGGSSASQEIAAWVAETFTAQTVDGVTVYDLTSAGQEAQG
;
A
#
# COMPACT_ATOMS: atom_id res chain seq x y z
N MET A 1 15.33 -38.01 -48.41
CA MET A 1 15.32 -39.49 -48.47
C MET A 1 14.25 -39.86 -47.48
N ASP A 2 13.12 -39.89 -47.98
CA ASP A 2 12.26 -41.00 -48.46
C ASP A 2 11.56 -41.70 -47.28
N ARG A 3 10.28 -41.42 -47.21
CA ARG A 3 9.09 -42.24 -47.68
C ARG A 3 8.67 -43.27 -46.64
N THR A 4 7.49 -43.59 -46.34
CA THR A 4 6.11 -43.42 -46.93
C THR A 4 5.15 -44.08 -46.00
N GLU A 5 3.95 -43.53 -45.83
CA GLU A 5 2.61 -44.15 -46.14
C GLU A 5 2.23 -45.43 -45.38
N SER A 6 1.07 -45.69 -44.93
CA SER A 6 -0.32 -45.28 -45.17
C SER A 6 -1.25 -46.48 -44.86
N LEU A 7 -2.51 -46.20 -44.61
CA LEU A 7 -3.72 -46.98 -44.82
C LEU A 7 -4.35 -47.71 -43.61
N LEU A 8 -5.46 -47.21 -43.09
CA LEU A 8 -6.88 -47.50 -43.39
C LEU A 8 -7.32 -48.94 -43.09
N THR A 9 -8.28 -49.16 -42.18
CA THR A 9 -9.67 -49.50 -42.50
C THR A 9 -10.51 -49.83 -41.28
N THR A 10 -11.66 -49.20 -41.21
CA THR A 10 -12.91 -49.65 -40.55
C THR A 10 -13.64 -50.61 -41.49
N PRO A 11 -14.80 -51.30 -41.17
CA PRO A 11 -15.67 -51.44 -39.99
C PRO A 11 -16.24 -52.88 -39.77
N ALA A 12 -17.10 -53.11 -38.78
CA ALA A 12 -18.37 -53.81 -38.87
C ALA A 12 -18.99 -54.22 -37.53
N SER A 13 -20.27 -53.91 -37.33
CA SER A 13 -21.21 -54.45 -36.35
C SER A 13 -22.02 -55.58 -36.99
N PRO A 14 -23.11 -56.08 -36.28
CA PRO A 14 -23.25 -57.10 -35.23
C PRO A 14 -23.78 -58.40 -35.74
N PRO A 15 -24.31 -59.35 -34.97
CA PRO A 15 -25.71 -59.45 -34.54
C PRO A 15 -26.10 -60.33 -33.30
N ASP A 16 -27.21 -59.97 -32.75
CA ASP A 16 -28.38 -60.75 -32.28
C ASP A 16 -28.30 -61.91 -31.27
N ALA A 17 -29.05 -61.73 -30.24
CA ALA A 17 -30.29 -62.38 -29.75
C ALA A 17 -30.26 -63.75 -29.01
N ALA A 18 -31.03 -63.65 -27.92
CA ALA A 18 -31.93 -64.65 -27.35
C ALA A 18 -31.50 -65.43 -26.13
N THR A 19 -32.16 -65.31 -25.07
CA THR A 19 -33.23 -66.14 -24.43
C THR A 19 -33.08 -66.15 -22.87
N ALA A 20 -34.13 -65.79 -22.17
CA ALA A 20 -34.45 -66.12 -20.76
C ALA A 20 -35.27 -67.45 -20.72
N PRO A 21 -35.69 -68.03 -19.57
CA PRO A 21 -35.78 -67.74 -18.13
C PRO A 21 -35.42 -69.00 -17.26
N PRO A 22 -35.92 -69.30 -16.04
CA PRO A 22 -36.74 -68.55 -15.06
C PRO A 22 -36.34 -68.65 -13.56
N SER A 23 -36.87 -67.74 -12.83
CA SER A 23 -37.41 -67.72 -11.46
C SER A 23 -37.00 -68.62 -10.30
N GLY A 24 -36.79 -68.00 -9.14
CA GLY A 24 -36.89 -68.48 -7.76
C GLY A 24 -36.82 -67.31 -6.76
N PRO A 25 -37.61 -67.26 -5.66
CA PRO A 25 -37.81 -66.05 -4.86
C PRO A 25 -36.76 -65.87 -3.79
N PRO A 26 -36.54 -64.63 -3.39
CA PRO A 26 -35.50 -64.27 -2.37
C PRO A 26 -36.07 -63.99 -1.00
N ASP A 27 -35.24 -64.27 -0.02
CA ASP A 27 -35.40 -63.99 1.38
C ASP A 27 -35.38 -62.49 1.67
N ALA A 28 -36.14 -62.12 2.70
CA ALA A 28 -36.28 -60.80 3.22
C ALA A 28 -34.99 -60.31 3.97
N ALA A 29 -34.34 -59.27 3.42
CA ALA A 29 -33.36 -58.52 4.09
C ALA A 29 -33.92 -57.17 4.53
N THR A 30 -33.91 -56.91 5.83
CA THR A 30 -34.32 -55.72 6.54
C THR A 30 -33.64 -54.47 6.01
N VAL A 31 -34.42 -53.51 5.49
CA VAL A 31 -33.99 -52.19 5.08
C VAL A 31 -34.00 -51.25 6.32
N PRO A 32 -32.92 -50.57 6.71
CA PRO A 32 -32.97 -49.55 7.74
C PRO A 32 -33.71 -48.31 7.24
N PRO A 33 -34.41 -47.55 8.12
CA PRO A 33 -35.25 -46.43 7.73
C PRO A 33 -34.40 -45.29 7.13
N ALA A 34 -34.79 -44.88 5.93
CA ALA A 34 -34.26 -43.72 5.24
C ALA A 34 -34.55 -42.45 6.08
N ARG A 35 -33.50 -41.83 6.59
CA ARG A 35 -33.58 -40.46 7.13
C ARG A 35 -33.98 -39.54 6.01
N SER A 36 -35.22 -39.02 6.09
CA SER A 36 -35.69 -37.93 5.24
C SER A 36 -34.80 -36.72 5.40
N ALA A 37 -33.82 -36.55 4.49
CA ALA A 37 -33.12 -35.30 4.32
C ALA A 37 -34.14 -34.34 3.69
N THR A 38 -34.65 -33.40 4.46
CA THR A 38 -35.34 -32.21 3.94
C THR A 38 -34.36 -31.48 3.05
N VAL A 39 -34.46 -31.71 1.76
CA VAL A 39 -33.81 -30.90 0.73
C VAL A 39 -34.52 -29.55 0.75
N HIS A 40 -33.94 -28.57 1.45
CA HIS A 40 -34.28 -27.19 1.19
C HIS A 40 -33.94 -26.91 -0.27
N PRO A 41 -34.86 -26.37 -1.10
CA PRO A 41 -34.52 -25.95 -2.44
C PRO A 41 -33.45 -24.86 -2.31
N ASP A 42 -32.24 -25.22 -2.75
CA ASP A 42 -31.13 -24.28 -2.88
C ASP A 42 -31.58 -23.09 -3.73
N ALA A 43 -31.48 -21.92 -3.15
CA ALA A 43 -31.63 -20.63 -3.84
C ALA A 43 -30.49 -20.40 -4.87
N GLY A 44 -29.90 -21.49 -5.40
CA GLY A 44 -28.68 -21.54 -6.22
C GLY A 44 -28.87 -21.47 -7.73
N ASP A 45 -30.05 -21.80 -8.24
CA ASP A 45 -30.26 -21.96 -9.70
C ASP A 45 -31.11 -20.88 -10.38
N ALA A 46 -31.24 -19.71 -9.79
CA ALA A 46 -31.71 -18.56 -10.54
C ALA A 46 -30.63 -18.18 -11.59
N PRO A 47 -31.00 -18.12 -12.91
CA PRO A 47 -30.03 -17.76 -13.95
C PRO A 47 -29.30 -16.44 -13.56
N PRO A 48 -28.00 -16.29 -13.87
CA PRO A 48 -27.25 -15.11 -13.47
C PRO A 48 -27.99 -13.87 -13.97
N ARG A 49 -28.49 -13.06 -13.04
CA ARG A 49 -29.20 -11.82 -13.39
C ARG A 49 -28.27 -10.98 -14.25
N ARG A 50 -28.64 -10.78 -15.52
CA ARG A 50 -27.90 -9.89 -16.41
C ARG A 50 -27.81 -8.52 -15.76
N ASP A 51 -26.60 -7.94 -15.77
CA ASP A 51 -26.44 -6.58 -15.26
C ASP A 51 -27.37 -5.61 -16.00
N PRO A 52 -27.86 -4.60 -15.28
CA PRO A 52 -28.54 -3.49 -15.91
C PRO A 52 -27.68 -2.86 -17.01
N ARG A 53 -28.29 -2.40 -18.08
CA ARG A 53 -27.59 -1.84 -19.26
C ARG A 53 -26.63 -0.69 -18.93
N TRP A 54 -26.87 0.07 -17.86
CA TRP A 54 -26.06 1.19 -17.42
C TRP A 54 -24.70 0.79 -16.81
N VAL A 55 -24.52 -0.46 -16.40
CA VAL A 55 -23.31 -0.92 -15.66
C VAL A 55 -22.06 -0.86 -16.53
N ARG A 56 -22.16 -1.32 -17.77
CA ARG A 56 -21.00 -1.30 -18.70
C ARG A 56 -20.53 0.11 -19.03
N PRO A 57 -21.40 1.06 -19.44
CA PRO A 57 -20.95 2.43 -19.66
C PRO A 57 -20.46 3.11 -18.38
N ALA A 58 -21.08 2.88 -17.22
CA ALA A 58 -20.58 3.43 -15.96
C ALA A 58 -19.19 2.90 -15.58
N LEU A 59 -18.92 1.60 -15.81
CA LEU A 59 -17.58 1.03 -15.63
C LEU A 59 -16.59 1.64 -16.63
N ALA A 60 -16.97 1.78 -17.89
CA ALA A 60 -16.11 2.41 -18.89
C ALA A 60 -15.74 3.87 -18.49
N VAL A 61 -16.71 4.66 -18.04
CA VAL A 61 -16.47 6.01 -17.52
C VAL A 61 -15.53 6.00 -16.32
N LEU A 62 -15.72 5.06 -15.38
CA LEU A 62 -14.82 4.91 -14.23
C LEU A 62 -13.39 4.60 -14.67
N LEU A 63 -13.21 3.61 -15.55
CA LEU A 63 -11.87 3.20 -15.98
C LEU A 63 -11.19 4.25 -16.86
N LEU A 64 -11.92 4.88 -17.78
CA LEU A 64 -11.40 5.97 -18.61
C LEU A 64 -11.06 7.20 -17.79
N GLY A 65 -11.94 7.58 -16.84
CA GLY A 65 -11.67 8.68 -15.90
C GLY A 65 -10.46 8.39 -15.02
N THR A 66 -10.29 7.15 -14.57
CA THR A 66 -9.09 6.71 -13.82
C THR A 66 -7.85 6.76 -14.70
N ALA A 67 -7.93 6.28 -15.93
CA ALA A 67 -6.81 6.32 -16.87
C ALA A 67 -6.40 7.78 -17.17
N LEU A 68 -7.38 8.66 -17.41
CA LEU A 68 -7.11 10.07 -17.60
C LEU A 68 -6.43 10.69 -16.36
N LEU A 69 -6.96 10.44 -15.16
CA LEU A 69 -6.39 10.93 -13.90
C LEU A 69 -4.94 10.44 -13.70
N TYR A 70 -4.64 9.18 -14.04
CA TYR A 70 -3.33 8.60 -13.78
C TYR A 70 -2.31 8.85 -14.89
N LEU A 71 -2.75 9.13 -16.14
CA LEU A 71 -1.86 9.39 -17.27
C LEU A 71 -1.64 10.88 -17.55
N TRP A 72 -2.54 11.75 -17.04
CA TRP A 72 -2.42 13.19 -17.31
C TRP A 72 -1.14 13.77 -16.71
N GLY A 73 -0.32 14.46 -17.51
CA GLY A 73 0.94 15.08 -17.06
C GLY A 73 1.94 14.08 -16.46
N LEU A 74 1.85 12.77 -16.78
CA LEU A 74 2.65 11.73 -16.11
C LEU A 74 4.15 11.93 -16.31
N GLY A 75 4.57 12.40 -17.50
CA GLY A 75 5.97 12.66 -17.83
C GLY A 75 6.62 13.82 -17.08
N GLU A 76 5.82 14.73 -16.48
CA GLU A 76 6.33 15.88 -15.74
C GLU A 76 7.08 15.48 -14.46
N SER A 77 6.84 14.28 -13.91
CA SER A 77 7.58 13.73 -12.77
C SER A 77 9.00 13.26 -13.14
N GLY A 78 9.42 13.38 -14.41
CA GLY A 78 10.76 12.98 -14.85
C GLY A 78 11.07 11.54 -14.45
N TRP A 79 12.18 11.33 -13.77
CA TRP A 79 12.59 10.01 -13.28
C TRP A 79 11.81 9.53 -12.04
N ALA A 80 10.97 10.38 -11.45
CA ALA A 80 10.21 10.09 -10.23
C ALA A 80 11.13 9.65 -9.07
N ASN A 81 11.21 8.37 -8.74
CA ASN A 81 12.23 7.85 -7.85
C ASN A 81 13.44 7.41 -8.71
N SER A 82 14.46 8.24 -8.75
CA SER A 82 15.67 8.03 -9.56
C SER A 82 16.40 6.73 -9.20
N PHE A 83 16.37 6.32 -7.93
CA PHE A 83 16.94 5.06 -7.48
C PHE A 83 16.34 3.84 -8.22
N TYR A 84 15.01 3.78 -8.31
CA TYR A 84 14.36 2.72 -9.08
C TYR A 84 14.48 2.93 -10.59
N SER A 85 14.51 4.18 -11.07
CA SER A 85 14.71 4.44 -12.50
C SER A 85 16.09 4.01 -13.01
N ALA A 86 17.14 4.20 -12.21
CA ALA A 86 18.47 3.69 -12.52
C ALA A 86 18.50 2.15 -12.56
N ALA A 87 17.86 1.48 -11.62
CA ALA A 87 17.74 0.02 -11.64
C ALA A 87 16.91 -0.49 -12.83
N VAL A 88 15.89 0.25 -13.26
CA VAL A 88 15.11 -0.04 -14.48
C VAL A 88 15.98 0.11 -15.73
N GLN A 89 16.79 1.17 -15.82
CA GLN A 89 17.80 1.35 -16.87
C GLN A 89 18.76 0.17 -16.90
N ALA A 90 19.37 -0.18 -15.76
CA ALA A 90 20.28 -1.32 -15.65
C ALA A 90 19.64 -2.64 -16.09
N GLY A 91 18.39 -2.89 -15.64
CA GLY A 91 17.62 -4.06 -16.05
C GLY A 91 17.20 -4.02 -17.55
N ALA A 92 17.09 -2.85 -18.15
CA ALA A 92 16.86 -2.73 -19.60
C ALA A 92 18.10 -3.05 -20.41
N GLU A 93 19.29 -2.82 -19.92
CA GLU A 93 20.56 -3.05 -20.60
C GLU A 93 21.11 -4.47 -20.35
N SER A 94 21.01 -4.98 -19.11
CA SER A 94 21.57 -6.26 -18.67
C SER A 94 20.50 -7.23 -18.16
N TRP A 95 20.44 -8.46 -18.74
CA TRP A 95 19.54 -9.51 -18.24
C TRP A 95 19.90 -9.99 -16.84
N LYS A 96 21.16 -9.90 -16.45
CA LYS A 96 21.61 -10.18 -15.08
C LYS A 96 21.10 -9.11 -14.13
N ALA A 97 21.25 -7.83 -14.47
CA ALA A 97 20.69 -6.73 -13.70
C ALA A 97 19.16 -6.80 -13.62
N PHE A 98 18.48 -7.17 -14.71
CA PHE A 98 17.04 -7.44 -14.73
C PHE A 98 16.63 -8.50 -13.71
N PHE A 99 17.32 -9.65 -13.71
CA PHE A 99 16.99 -10.78 -12.84
C PHE A 99 17.16 -10.44 -11.37
N TYR A 100 18.29 -9.83 -11.01
CA TYR A 100 18.62 -9.52 -9.61
C TYR A 100 18.02 -8.19 -9.11
N GLY A 101 17.64 -7.28 -10.00
CA GLY A 101 17.27 -5.91 -9.65
C GLY A 101 18.46 -5.07 -9.25
N SER A 102 19.56 -5.18 -10.03
CA SER A 102 20.78 -4.41 -9.78
C SER A 102 20.58 -2.92 -10.02
N SER A 103 21.26 -2.08 -9.24
CA SER A 103 21.22 -0.62 -9.38
C SER A 103 21.95 -0.12 -10.62
N ASP A 104 22.94 -0.90 -11.14
CA ASP A 104 23.70 -0.59 -12.34
C ASP A 104 23.86 -1.81 -13.26
N ALA A 105 24.10 -1.59 -14.54
CA ALA A 105 24.21 -2.65 -15.56
C ALA A 105 25.44 -3.55 -15.37
N ALA A 106 26.50 -3.06 -14.68
CA ALA A 106 27.70 -3.82 -14.33
C ALA A 106 27.50 -4.72 -13.10
N ASN A 107 26.37 -4.58 -12.41
CA ASN A 107 25.93 -5.44 -11.32
C ASN A 107 26.78 -5.30 -10.03
N SER A 108 27.03 -4.09 -9.58
CA SER A 108 27.75 -3.85 -8.32
C SER A 108 26.91 -4.27 -7.10
N ILE A 109 25.66 -3.78 -7.03
CA ILE A 109 24.76 -3.98 -5.89
C ILE A 109 23.30 -3.98 -6.36
N THR A 110 22.41 -4.72 -5.67
CA THR A 110 20.96 -4.68 -5.96
C THR A 110 20.28 -3.50 -5.27
N VAL A 111 19.04 -3.19 -5.68
CA VAL A 111 18.16 -2.38 -4.84
C VAL A 111 17.81 -3.13 -3.55
N ASP A 112 17.34 -2.39 -2.54
CA ASP A 112 16.94 -2.91 -1.22
C ASP A 112 15.59 -3.65 -1.21
N LYS A 113 15.10 -4.07 -2.40
CA LYS A 113 13.81 -4.75 -2.60
C LYS A 113 13.96 -5.88 -3.61
N THR A 114 13.00 -6.80 -3.58
CA THR A 114 12.84 -7.83 -4.60
C THR A 114 12.40 -7.25 -5.95
N PRO A 115 12.80 -7.83 -7.10
CA PRO A 115 12.82 -7.14 -8.39
C PRO A 115 11.53 -7.16 -9.21
N ALA A 116 10.44 -7.83 -8.78
CA ALA A 116 9.29 -8.06 -9.66
C ALA A 116 8.62 -6.77 -10.18
N SER A 117 8.65 -5.68 -9.41
CA SER A 117 8.16 -4.38 -9.89
C SER A 117 9.06 -3.78 -10.97
N LEU A 118 10.38 -3.97 -10.85
CA LEU A 118 11.37 -3.48 -11.82
C LEU A 118 11.25 -4.21 -13.15
N TRP A 119 10.92 -5.53 -13.13
CA TRP A 119 10.78 -6.31 -14.36
C TRP A 119 9.79 -5.71 -15.35
N LEU A 120 8.61 -5.26 -14.87
CA LEU A 120 7.60 -4.67 -15.76
C LEU A 120 8.08 -3.36 -16.37
N MET A 121 8.73 -2.51 -15.58
CA MET A 121 9.25 -1.23 -16.05
C MET A 121 10.44 -1.43 -16.98
N ALA A 122 11.38 -2.33 -16.66
CA ALA A 122 12.54 -2.62 -17.49
C ALA A 122 12.15 -3.24 -18.85
N LEU A 123 11.14 -4.13 -18.88
CA LEU A 123 10.59 -4.64 -20.15
C LEU A 123 9.97 -3.53 -20.99
N SER A 124 9.25 -2.59 -20.36
CA SER A 124 8.70 -1.43 -21.05
C SER A 124 9.81 -0.54 -21.64
N VAL A 125 10.88 -0.29 -20.87
CA VAL A 125 12.03 0.48 -21.33
C VAL A 125 12.79 -0.23 -22.44
N ARG A 126 12.92 -1.56 -22.42
CA ARG A 126 13.50 -2.34 -23.53
C ARG A 126 12.73 -2.16 -24.83
N ILE A 127 11.42 -1.98 -24.78
CA ILE A 127 10.56 -1.86 -25.96
C ILE A 127 10.50 -0.40 -26.46
N PHE A 128 10.35 0.57 -25.52
CA PHE A 128 10.04 1.96 -25.84
C PHE A 128 11.20 2.93 -25.64
N GLY A 129 12.37 2.43 -25.21
CA GLY A 129 13.52 3.24 -24.85
C GLY A 129 13.41 3.86 -23.45
N LEU A 130 14.54 4.33 -22.93
CA LEU A 130 14.62 4.93 -21.60
C LEU A 130 14.02 6.35 -21.61
N ASN A 131 12.87 6.48 -21.00
CA ASN A 131 12.20 7.75 -20.77
C ASN A 131 11.17 7.61 -19.64
N SER A 132 10.70 8.74 -19.09
CA SER A 132 9.75 8.76 -17.99
C SER A 132 8.43 8.04 -18.32
N TRP A 133 7.93 8.15 -19.54
CA TRP A 133 6.69 7.47 -19.96
C TRP A 133 6.85 5.95 -19.97
N ALA A 134 7.96 5.44 -20.52
CA ALA A 134 8.22 4.00 -20.54
C ALA A 134 8.32 3.40 -19.12
N ILE A 135 8.77 4.18 -18.15
CA ILE A 135 8.84 3.76 -16.74
C ILE A 135 7.48 3.86 -16.06
N LEU A 136 6.75 4.96 -16.23
CA LEU A 136 5.59 5.30 -15.39
C LEU A 136 4.25 4.78 -15.94
N VAL A 137 4.09 4.62 -17.27
CA VAL A 137 2.84 4.10 -17.85
C VAL A 137 2.47 2.71 -17.34
N PRO A 138 3.40 1.74 -17.20
CA PRO A 138 3.07 0.47 -16.57
C PRO A 138 2.43 0.62 -15.19
N GLN A 139 2.91 1.54 -14.36
CA GLN A 139 2.37 1.80 -13.02
C GLN A 139 0.93 2.34 -13.08
N ALA A 140 0.68 3.29 -13.99
CA ALA A 140 -0.66 3.84 -14.21
C ALA A 140 -1.66 2.76 -14.66
N LEU A 141 -1.24 1.88 -15.57
CA LEU A 141 -2.08 0.77 -16.04
C LEU A 141 -2.36 -0.27 -14.94
N LEU A 142 -1.39 -0.55 -14.05
CA LEU A 142 -1.61 -1.38 -12.86
C LEU A 142 -2.67 -0.76 -11.94
N GLY A 143 -2.68 0.57 -11.82
CA GLY A 143 -3.70 1.31 -11.07
C GLY A 143 -5.09 1.18 -11.67
N VAL A 144 -5.23 1.40 -12.98
CA VAL A 144 -6.51 1.22 -13.70
C VAL A 144 -7.01 -0.22 -13.58
N ALA A 145 -6.11 -1.20 -13.72
CA ALA A 145 -6.44 -2.61 -13.53
C ALA A 145 -6.90 -2.90 -12.09
N SER A 146 -6.24 -2.32 -11.08
CA SER A 146 -6.62 -2.46 -9.66
C SER A 146 -8.04 -1.97 -9.40
N VAL A 147 -8.42 -0.81 -9.98
CA VAL A 147 -9.78 -0.27 -9.91
C VAL A 147 -10.79 -1.23 -10.56
N GLY A 148 -10.45 -1.76 -11.74
CA GLY A 148 -11.29 -2.72 -12.47
C GLY A 148 -11.49 -4.03 -11.71
N VAL A 149 -10.42 -4.59 -11.14
CA VAL A 149 -10.47 -5.82 -10.35
C VAL A 149 -11.22 -5.61 -9.03
N LEU A 150 -11.03 -4.48 -8.36
CA LEU A 150 -11.78 -4.14 -7.15
C LEU A 150 -13.28 -4.02 -7.45
N PHE A 151 -13.65 -3.32 -8.53
CA PHE A 151 -15.03 -3.28 -9.00
C PHE A 151 -15.59 -4.70 -9.19
N ALA A 152 -14.88 -5.56 -9.93
CA ALA A 152 -15.31 -6.92 -10.24
C ALA A 152 -15.48 -7.77 -8.97
N THR A 153 -14.57 -7.63 -8.01
CA THR A 153 -14.59 -8.36 -6.74
C THR A 153 -15.79 -7.98 -5.88
N VAL A 154 -15.98 -6.67 -5.65
CA VAL A 154 -17.07 -6.16 -4.80
C VAL A 154 -18.42 -6.36 -5.46
N ARG A 155 -18.53 -6.09 -6.78
CA ARG A 155 -19.76 -6.31 -7.55
C ARG A 155 -20.29 -7.71 -7.40
N ARG A 156 -19.41 -8.72 -7.32
CA ARG A 156 -19.76 -10.14 -7.34
C ARG A 156 -20.72 -10.54 -6.21
N TRP A 157 -20.52 -10.02 -5.01
CA TRP A 157 -21.37 -10.33 -3.86
C TRP A 157 -22.37 -9.23 -3.50
N TYR A 158 -22.06 -7.98 -3.87
CA TYR A 158 -22.85 -6.83 -3.40
C TYR A 158 -23.52 -6.02 -4.53
N GLY A 159 -23.21 -6.36 -5.78
CA GLY A 159 -23.80 -5.76 -6.97
C GLY A 159 -23.03 -4.57 -7.52
N PRO A 160 -23.42 -4.10 -8.73
CA PRO A 160 -22.62 -3.15 -9.50
C PRO A 160 -22.44 -1.80 -8.82
N ALA A 161 -23.45 -1.27 -8.11
CA ALA A 161 -23.33 0.01 -7.42
C ALA A 161 -22.26 -0.02 -6.33
N ALA A 162 -22.17 -1.13 -5.54
CA ALA A 162 -21.13 -1.29 -4.54
C ALA A 162 -19.73 -1.35 -5.18
N GLY A 163 -19.61 -2.06 -6.30
CA GLY A 163 -18.36 -2.15 -7.05
C GLY A 163 -17.92 -0.80 -7.62
N LEU A 164 -18.83 -0.02 -8.21
CA LEU A 164 -18.51 1.31 -8.74
C LEU A 164 -18.07 2.28 -7.63
N ILE A 165 -18.78 2.32 -6.48
CA ILE A 165 -18.36 3.13 -5.33
C ILE A 165 -16.96 2.71 -4.87
N ALA A 166 -16.72 1.40 -4.73
CA ALA A 166 -15.43 0.89 -4.30
C ALA A 166 -14.28 1.31 -5.25
N GLY A 167 -14.51 1.16 -6.56
CA GLY A 167 -13.54 1.57 -7.59
C GLY A 167 -13.32 3.08 -7.60
N THR A 168 -14.37 3.89 -7.47
CA THR A 168 -14.27 5.36 -7.42
C THR A 168 -13.49 5.83 -6.19
N VAL A 169 -13.75 5.23 -5.02
CA VAL A 169 -13.01 5.56 -3.79
C VAL A 169 -11.53 5.21 -3.96
N LEU A 170 -11.20 4.03 -4.49
CA LEU A 170 -9.80 3.67 -4.76
C LEU A 170 -9.15 4.67 -5.72
N ALA A 171 -9.83 4.99 -6.84
CA ALA A 171 -9.29 5.88 -7.87
C ALA A 171 -9.01 7.30 -7.37
N LEU A 172 -9.85 7.81 -6.45
CA LEU A 172 -9.76 9.17 -5.90
C LEU A 172 -9.04 9.23 -4.54
N THR A 173 -8.55 8.12 -4.02
CA THR A 173 -7.72 8.15 -2.80
C THR A 173 -6.36 8.78 -3.12
N PRO A 174 -5.95 9.88 -2.46
CA PRO A 174 -4.77 10.65 -2.86
C PRO A 174 -3.49 9.82 -2.94
N VAL A 175 -3.22 8.98 -1.93
CA VAL A 175 -2.05 8.10 -1.96
C VAL A 175 -2.10 7.05 -3.08
N ALA A 176 -3.29 6.62 -3.50
CA ALA A 176 -3.43 5.71 -4.65
C ALA A 176 -3.12 6.45 -5.95
N THR A 177 -3.63 7.69 -6.13
CA THR A 177 -3.28 8.54 -7.27
C THR A 177 -1.77 8.74 -7.35
N LEU A 178 -1.10 9.02 -6.23
CA LEU A 178 0.35 9.17 -6.17
C LEU A 178 1.07 7.87 -6.60
N MET A 179 0.79 6.76 -5.93
CA MET A 179 1.54 5.52 -6.13
C MET A 179 1.30 4.86 -7.48
N PHE A 180 0.16 5.08 -8.11
CA PHE A 180 -0.09 4.62 -9.47
C PHE A 180 0.48 5.55 -10.55
N ARG A 181 1.12 6.64 -10.17
CA ARG A 181 1.84 7.58 -11.04
C ARG A 181 3.34 7.63 -10.73
N PHE A 182 3.81 6.70 -9.90
CA PHE A 182 5.16 6.70 -9.34
C PHE A 182 5.79 5.31 -9.47
N ASN A 183 7.10 5.21 -9.64
CA ASN A 183 7.79 3.96 -9.93
C ASN A 183 8.19 3.13 -8.70
N ASN A 184 7.53 3.34 -7.57
CA ASN A 184 7.67 2.48 -6.40
C ASN A 184 6.97 1.12 -6.60
N PRO A 185 7.36 0.06 -5.86
CA PRO A 185 6.82 -1.29 -6.02
C PRO A 185 5.33 -1.42 -5.65
N ASP A 186 4.74 -0.41 -5.04
CA ASP A 186 3.39 -0.44 -4.47
C ASP A 186 2.28 -0.67 -5.50
N ALA A 187 2.42 -0.17 -6.73
CA ALA A 187 1.40 -0.30 -7.76
C ALA A 187 1.13 -1.78 -8.12
N LEU A 188 2.19 -2.54 -8.37
CA LEU A 188 2.09 -3.98 -8.65
C LEU A 188 1.60 -4.76 -7.43
N LEU A 189 2.11 -4.43 -6.22
CA LEU A 189 1.67 -5.05 -4.99
C LEU A 189 0.15 -4.92 -4.81
N VAL A 190 -0.41 -3.71 -4.93
CA VAL A 190 -1.84 -3.47 -4.78
C VAL A 190 -2.66 -4.30 -5.77
N LEU A 191 -2.26 -4.35 -7.04
CA LEU A 191 -2.95 -5.17 -8.04
C LEU A 191 -2.93 -6.65 -7.66
N LEU A 192 -1.77 -7.21 -7.27
CA LEU A 192 -1.64 -8.62 -6.88
C LEU A 192 -2.51 -8.95 -5.66
N LEU A 193 -2.54 -8.07 -4.66
CA LEU A 193 -3.37 -8.26 -3.46
C LEU A 193 -4.86 -8.17 -3.78
N VAL A 194 -5.30 -7.26 -4.65
CA VAL A 194 -6.72 -7.16 -5.07
C VAL A 194 -7.12 -8.36 -5.93
N LEU A 195 -6.23 -8.86 -6.80
CA LEU A 195 -6.41 -10.14 -7.51
C LEU A 195 -6.50 -11.32 -6.52
N GLY A 196 -5.67 -11.32 -5.47
CA GLY A 196 -5.73 -12.28 -4.36
C GLY A 196 -7.09 -12.27 -3.65
N ALA A 197 -7.63 -11.08 -3.39
CA ALA A 197 -8.98 -10.94 -2.83
C ALA A 197 -10.06 -11.46 -3.78
N TYR A 198 -9.95 -11.17 -5.09
CA TYR A 198 -10.85 -11.75 -6.10
C TYR A 198 -10.78 -13.27 -6.12
N ALA A 199 -9.59 -13.85 -6.13
CA ALA A 199 -9.38 -15.28 -6.09
C ALA A 199 -9.93 -15.92 -4.78
N THR A 200 -9.77 -15.23 -3.64
CA THR A 200 -10.34 -15.65 -2.34
C THR A 200 -11.87 -15.68 -2.40
N VAL A 201 -12.50 -14.63 -2.96
CA VAL A 201 -13.96 -14.58 -3.19
C VAL A 201 -14.41 -15.78 -4.03
N ARG A 202 -13.70 -16.08 -5.12
CA ARG A 202 -13.98 -17.22 -6.00
C ARG A 202 -13.78 -18.58 -5.29
N ALA A 203 -12.72 -18.67 -4.48
CA ALA A 203 -12.43 -19.87 -3.69
C ALA A 203 -13.54 -20.14 -2.66
N VAL A 204 -13.99 -19.09 -1.95
CA VAL A 204 -15.07 -19.20 -0.96
C VAL A 204 -16.40 -19.60 -1.61
N GLU A 205 -16.69 -19.13 -2.83
CA GLU A 205 -17.94 -19.48 -3.52
C GLU A 205 -18.06 -20.97 -3.87
N THR A 206 -16.96 -21.58 -4.29
CA THR A 206 -16.95 -22.88 -4.94
C THR A 206 -16.16 -23.95 -4.19
N ALA A 207 -15.51 -23.59 -3.08
CA ALA A 207 -14.53 -24.43 -2.37
C ALA A 207 -13.45 -25.01 -3.32
N SER A 208 -13.07 -24.25 -4.35
CA SER A 208 -12.16 -24.67 -5.41
C SER A 208 -10.70 -24.57 -5.00
N THR A 209 -9.97 -25.68 -5.11
CA THR A 209 -8.53 -25.74 -4.86
C THR A 209 -7.74 -24.84 -5.79
N ARG A 210 -8.14 -24.73 -7.07
CA ARG A 210 -7.42 -23.89 -8.05
C ARG A 210 -7.44 -22.41 -7.66
N TRP A 211 -8.58 -21.91 -7.20
CA TRP A 211 -8.70 -20.52 -6.79
C TRP A 211 -7.90 -20.21 -5.52
N ILE A 212 -7.91 -21.10 -4.52
CA ILE A 212 -7.17 -20.85 -3.28
C ILE A 212 -5.65 -21.01 -3.48
N VAL A 213 -5.20 -21.92 -4.36
CA VAL A 213 -3.78 -22.01 -4.75
C VAL A 213 -3.36 -20.76 -5.50
N LEU A 214 -4.22 -20.22 -6.39
CA LEU A 214 -3.94 -18.94 -7.07
C LEU A 214 -3.77 -17.80 -6.08
N VAL A 215 -4.51 -17.78 -4.95
CA VAL A 215 -4.26 -16.79 -3.87
C VAL A 215 -2.82 -16.91 -3.38
N GLY A 216 -2.34 -18.11 -3.09
CA GLY A 216 -0.96 -18.33 -2.67
C GLY A 216 0.05 -17.82 -3.70
N VAL A 217 -0.13 -18.18 -4.96
CA VAL A 217 0.73 -17.74 -6.07
C VAL A 217 0.77 -16.21 -6.19
N LEU A 218 -0.39 -15.54 -6.16
CA LEU A 218 -0.46 -14.08 -6.27
C LEU A 218 0.23 -13.38 -5.08
N VAL A 219 0.07 -13.90 -3.87
CA VAL A 219 0.77 -13.38 -2.68
C VAL A 219 2.27 -13.67 -2.77
N GLY A 220 2.68 -14.82 -3.31
CA GLY A 220 4.10 -15.13 -3.56
C GLY A 220 4.75 -14.16 -4.54
N PHE A 221 4.08 -13.81 -5.64
CA PHE A 221 4.53 -12.72 -6.52
C PHE A 221 4.48 -11.35 -5.84
N GLY A 222 3.52 -11.13 -4.93
CA GLY A 222 3.48 -9.95 -4.06
C GLY A 222 4.73 -9.86 -3.17
N PHE A 223 5.21 -10.99 -2.65
CA PHE A 223 6.49 -11.06 -1.94
C PHE A 223 7.66 -10.66 -2.84
N LEU A 224 7.72 -11.16 -4.06
CA LEU A 224 8.75 -10.75 -5.05
C LEU A 224 8.63 -9.28 -5.48
N THR A 225 7.54 -8.59 -5.08
CA THR A 225 7.32 -7.17 -5.32
C THR A 225 7.74 -6.31 -4.11
N LYS A 226 7.32 -6.67 -2.90
CA LYS A 226 7.56 -5.88 -1.68
C LYS A 226 7.65 -6.74 -0.41
N MET A 227 8.28 -7.89 -0.50
CA MET A 227 8.63 -8.79 0.61
C MET A 227 7.47 -9.05 1.61
N LEU A 228 7.74 -8.98 2.92
CA LEU A 228 6.80 -9.34 3.97
C LEU A 228 5.55 -8.45 4.02
N GLN A 229 5.55 -7.26 3.43
CA GLN A 229 4.34 -6.44 3.34
C GLN A 229 3.20 -7.15 2.60
N ALA A 230 3.52 -8.00 1.61
CA ALA A 230 2.53 -8.81 0.91
C ALA A 230 1.83 -9.83 1.83
N PHE A 231 2.46 -10.23 2.93
CA PHE A 231 1.92 -11.25 3.83
C PHE A 231 0.89 -10.72 4.83
N LEU A 232 0.71 -9.40 4.92
CA LEU A 232 -0.28 -8.81 5.83
C LEU A 232 -1.72 -9.28 5.55
N VAL A 233 -2.02 -9.67 4.30
CA VAL A 233 -3.33 -10.20 3.92
C VAL A 233 -3.46 -11.71 4.11
N VAL A 234 -2.37 -12.46 4.31
CA VAL A 234 -2.39 -13.94 4.41
C VAL A 234 -3.30 -14.43 5.54
N PRO A 235 -3.18 -13.94 6.80
CA PRO A 235 -4.05 -14.40 7.88
C PRO A 235 -5.52 -14.10 7.59
N VAL A 236 -5.80 -13.02 6.88
CA VAL A 236 -7.15 -12.61 6.52
C VAL A 236 -7.74 -13.53 5.44
N PHE A 237 -7.01 -13.73 4.33
CA PHE A 237 -7.49 -14.57 3.22
C PHE A 237 -7.65 -16.03 3.67
N ALA A 238 -6.66 -16.56 4.41
CA ALA A 238 -6.73 -17.90 4.98
C ALA A 238 -7.86 -18.04 6.01
N GLY A 239 -8.00 -17.08 6.92
CA GLY A 239 -9.04 -17.06 7.94
C GLY A 239 -10.46 -17.02 7.34
N VAL A 240 -10.69 -16.14 6.35
CA VAL A 240 -11.97 -16.05 5.66
C VAL A 240 -12.29 -17.34 4.91
N TYR A 241 -11.32 -17.94 4.22
CA TYR A 241 -11.49 -19.24 3.57
C TYR A 241 -11.80 -20.34 4.58
N LEU A 242 -11.04 -20.42 5.66
CA LEU A 242 -11.24 -21.40 6.73
C LEU A 242 -12.63 -21.30 7.35
N LEU A 243 -13.12 -20.07 7.56
CA LEU A 243 -14.44 -19.84 8.17
C LEU A 243 -15.57 -20.07 7.20
N ALA A 244 -15.50 -19.53 5.97
CA ALA A 244 -16.65 -19.36 5.09
C ALA A 244 -16.76 -20.38 3.96
N ALA A 245 -15.69 -21.10 3.59
CA ALA A 245 -15.76 -22.04 2.47
C ALA A 245 -16.76 -23.19 2.71
N PRO A 246 -17.64 -23.50 1.71
CA PRO A 246 -18.70 -24.50 1.83
C PRO A 246 -18.17 -25.92 1.65
N THR A 247 -17.24 -26.35 2.51
CA THR A 247 -16.64 -27.69 2.46
C THR A 247 -16.20 -28.16 3.86
N GLY A 248 -15.81 -29.42 4.00
CA GLY A 248 -15.36 -30.00 5.27
C GLY A 248 -14.06 -29.35 5.80
N PHE A 249 -13.90 -29.37 7.12
CA PHE A 249 -12.76 -28.71 7.80
C PHE A 249 -11.40 -29.20 7.29
N TRP A 250 -11.15 -30.49 7.26
CA TRP A 250 -9.87 -31.06 6.82
C TRP A 250 -9.55 -30.77 5.35
N ARG A 251 -10.59 -30.71 4.49
CA ARG A 251 -10.41 -30.30 3.10
C ARG A 251 -9.98 -28.84 3.01
N ARG A 252 -10.52 -27.92 3.83
CA ARG A 252 -10.09 -26.51 3.90
C ARG A 252 -8.65 -26.40 4.34
N ILE A 253 -8.24 -27.16 5.37
CA ILE A 253 -6.83 -27.17 5.83
C ILE A 253 -5.92 -27.64 4.70
N ARG A 254 -6.21 -28.80 4.09
CA ARG A 254 -5.40 -29.28 2.96
C ARG A 254 -5.29 -28.27 1.82
N GLN A 255 -6.38 -27.58 1.49
CA GLN A 255 -6.39 -26.57 0.44
C GLN A 255 -5.58 -25.32 0.82
N LEU A 256 -5.58 -24.90 2.08
CA LEU A 256 -4.73 -23.83 2.58
C LEU A 256 -3.26 -24.23 2.59
N LEU A 257 -2.93 -25.47 2.92
CA LEU A 257 -1.55 -25.96 2.82
C LEU A 257 -1.05 -25.96 1.37
N LEU A 258 -1.90 -26.35 0.42
CA LEU A 258 -1.59 -26.24 -1.02
C LEU A 258 -1.44 -24.78 -1.48
N ALA A 259 -2.23 -23.86 -0.92
CA ALA A 259 -2.06 -22.43 -1.19
C ALA A 259 -0.74 -21.91 -0.60
N GLY A 260 -0.38 -22.36 0.60
CA GLY A 260 0.93 -22.08 1.21
C GLY A 260 2.09 -22.61 0.36
N LEU A 261 1.97 -23.83 -0.16
CA LEU A 261 2.93 -24.39 -1.10
C LEU A 261 3.02 -23.54 -2.39
N GLY A 262 1.87 -23.12 -2.94
CA GLY A 262 1.83 -22.24 -4.11
C GLY A 262 2.52 -20.90 -3.85
N LEU A 263 2.39 -20.33 -2.65
CA LEU A 263 3.11 -19.13 -2.22
C LEU A 263 4.62 -19.38 -2.16
N VAL A 264 5.03 -20.46 -1.46
CA VAL A 264 6.45 -20.82 -1.32
C VAL A 264 7.09 -21.07 -2.68
N VAL A 265 6.43 -21.76 -3.59
CA VAL A 265 6.96 -22.00 -4.94
C VAL A 265 7.06 -20.70 -5.72
N ALA A 266 6.01 -19.84 -5.67
CA ALA A 266 5.98 -18.59 -6.43
C ALA A 266 7.01 -17.54 -5.95
N ALA A 267 7.36 -17.52 -4.68
CA ALA A 267 8.39 -16.65 -4.12
C ALA A 267 9.76 -17.33 -4.03
N GLY A 268 9.76 -18.59 -3.59
CA GLY A 268 10.96 -19.30 -3.16
C GLY A 268 11.92 -19.66 -4.28
N TRP A 269 11.44 -19.84 -5.51
CA TRP A 269 12.33 -20.14 -6.64
C TRP A 269 13.39 -19.05 -6.86
N TRP A 270 12.98 -17.78 -6.77
CA TRP A 270 13.88 -16.64 -6.93
C TRP A 270 14.80 -16.50 -5.70
N VAL A 271 14.23 -16.59 -4.48
CA VAL A 271 14.99 -16.54 -3.23
C VAL A 271 16.05 -17.64 -3.20
N ALA A 272 15.69 -18.88 -3.55
CA ALA A 272 16.60 -19.99 -3.60
C ALA A 272 17.72 -19.78 -4.64
N THR A 273 17.37 -19.25 -5.82
CA THR A 273 18.38 -18.95 -6.85
C THR A 273 19.38 -17.91 -6.33
N VAL A 274 18.90 -16.84 -5.69
CA VAL A 274 19.77 -15.77 -5.17
C VAL A 274 20.69 -16.28 -4.05
N GLU A 275 20.20 -17.10 -3.14
CA GLU A 275 21.00 -17.65 -2.04
C GLU A 275 22.00 -18.73 -2.48
N LEU A 276 21.62 -19.56 -3.46
CA LEU A 276 22.46 -20.68 -3.92
C LEU A 276 23.55 -20.24 -4.91
N VAL A 277 23.38 -19.11 -5.61
CA VAL A 277 24.42 -18.59 -6.50
C VAL A 277 25.55 -17.99 -5.66
N PRO A 278 26.81 -18.40 -5.91
CA PRO A 278 27.96 -17.87 -5.18
C PRO A 278 28.03 -16.33 -5.22
N ALA A 279 28.43 -15.70 -4.12
CA ALA A 279 28.54 -14.24 -4.00
C ALA A 279 29.44 -13.61 -5.09
N SER A 280 30.45 -14.34 -5.56
CA SER A 280 31.33 -13.88 -6.67
C SER A 280 30.64 -13.83 -8.03
N ALA A 281 29.53 -14.56 -8.21
CA ALA A 281 28.79 -14.65 -9.48
C ALA A 281 27.52 -13.80 -9.51
N ARG A 282 27.15 -13.14 -8.41
CA ARG A 282 25.96 -12.29 -8.31
C ARG A 282 26.31 -10.90 -7.77
N PRO A 283 25.41 -9.88 -7.97
CA PRO A 283 25.56 -8.60 -7.32
C PRO A 283 25.46 -8.75 -5.78
N TYR A 284 26.02 -7.80 -5.05
CA TYR A 284 25.77 -7.70 -3.61
C TYR A 284 24.29 -7.43 -3.34
N ILE A 285 23.72 -8.03 -2.31
CA ILE A 285 22.32 -7.82 -1.93
C ILE A 285 22.19 -6.54 -1.11
N GLY A 286 21.76 -5.45 -1.76
CA GLY A 286 21.62 -4.13 -1.14
C GLY A 286 20.65 -4.14 0.05
N GLY A 287 21.04 -3.42 1.11
CA GLY A 287 20.29 -3.36 2.38
C GLY A 287 20.50 -4.56 3.30
N SER A 288 21.45 -5.46 3.00
CA SER A 288 21.91 -6.51 3.90
C SER A 288 23.35 -6.25 4.36
N GLN A 289 23.75 -6.73 5.53
CA GLN A 289 25.13 -6.64 6.00
C GLN A 289 25.91 -7.92 5.65
N GLY A 290 25.26 -9.06 5.60
CA GLY A 290 25.82 -10.37 5.28
C GLY A 290 25.65 -10.82 3.82
N ASN A 291 25.26 -9.94 2.89
CA ASN A 291 25.05 -10.27 1.47
C ASN A 291 24.00 -11.39 1.26
N SER A 292 22.91 -11.39 2.03
CA SER A 292 21.86 -12.41 2.00
C SER A 292 20.48 -11.78 1.76
N ILE A 293 19.70 -12.39 0.87
CA ILE A 293 18.29 -11.98 0.64
C ILE A 293 17.40 -12.39 1.82
N LEU A 294 17.75 -13.43 2.56
CA LEU A 294 17.01 -13.83 3.75
C LEU A 294 17.23 -12.83 4.89
N GLU A 295 18.45 -12.36 5.08
CA GLU A 295 18.75 -11.28 6.02
C GLU A 295 17.99 -10.01 5.68
N LEU A 296 18.04 -9.56 4.42
CA LEU A 296 17.28 -8.40 3.94
C LEU A 296 15.79 -8.56 4.20
N THR A 297 15.24 -9.76 3.95
CA THR A 297 13.81 -10.05 4.09
C THR A 297 13.36 -10.07 5.54
N LEU A 298 14.09 -10.72 6.41
CA LEU A 298 13.72 -10.92 7.82
C LEU A 298 14.20 -9.76 8.71
N GLY A 299 15.35 -9.16 8.42
CA GLY A 299 15.92 -8.00 9.11
C GLY A 299 15.32 -6.68 8.63
N TYR A 300 16.06 -5.98 7.76
CA TYR A 300 15.76 -4.60 7.32
C TYR A 300 14.33 -4.39 6.77
N ASN A 301 13.83 -5.28 5.92
CA ASN A 301 12.47 -5.19 5.34
C ASN A 301 11.42 -6.02 6.07
N GLY A 302 11.77 -6.65 7.19
CA GLY A 302 10.92 -7.57 7.92
C GLY A 302 10.65 -7.16 9.36
N LEU A 303 11.24 -7.92 10.28
CA LEU A 303 11.06 -7.70 11.71
C LEU A 303 11.60 -6.34 12.14
N GLY A 304 12.69 -5.86 11.53
CA GLY A 304 13.24 -4.53 11.78
C GLY A 304 12.21 -3.43 11.60
N ARG A 305 11.34 -3.52 10.57
CA ARG A 305 10.24 -2.57 10.36
C ARG A 305 9.24 -2.57 11.52
N ILE A 306 9.06 -3.71 12.18
CA ILE A 306 8.11 -3.84 13.31
C ILE A 306 8.74 -3.36 14.60
N THR A 307 9.98 -3.79 14.89
CA THR A 307 10.68 -3.52 16.15
C THR A 307 11.37 -2.16 16.18
N GLY A 308 11.75 -1.61 15.03
CA GLY A 308 12.58 -0.41 14.90
C GLY A 308 14.08 -0.71 14.92
N ASP A 309 14.45 -1.98 14.96
CA ASP A 309 15.85 -2.44 14.92
C ASP A 309 16.26 -2.70 13.48
N GLU A 310 16.55 -1.61 12.77
CA GLU A 310 16.92 -1.60 11.33
C GLU A 310 18.40 -1.23 11.21
N GLU A 311 19.26 -2.24 11.21
CA GLU A 311 20.68 -2.05 11.02
C GLU A 311 20.98 -1.45 9.63
N GLY A 312 21.84 -0.42 9.58
CA GLY A 312 22.20 0.28 8.36
C GLY A 312 21.21 1.35 7.93
N SER A 313 20.10 1.57 8.65
CA SER A 313 19.14 2.62 8.30
C SER A 313 19.63 4.02 8.70
N VAL A 314 19.28 5.03 7.90
CA VAL A 314 19.52 6.45 8.24
C VAL A 314 18.25 7.03 8.86
N GLY A 315 18.34 7.50 10.10
CA GLY A 315 17.24 8.11 10.85
C GLY A 315 16.31 7.13 11.56
N GLY A 316 16.64 5.82 11.57
CA GLY A 316 15.94 4.78 12.30
C GLY A 316 16.68 4.43 13.59
N GLY A 317 16.60 5.22 14.62
CA GLY A 317 16.96 4.81 15.98
C GLY A 317 15.67 4.77 16.78
N ALA A 318 15.38 3.67 17.48
CA ALA A 318 14.26 3.60 18.39
C ALA A 318 14.39 4.71 19.45
N ARG A 319 13.68 5.82 19.22
CA ARG A 319 13.45 6.80 20.30
C ARG A 319 12.36 6.25 21.20
N PRO A 320 12.46 6.44 22.53
CA PRO A 320 11.33 6.17 23.42
C PRO A 320 10.11 6.95 22.93
N GLY A 321 9.08 6.22 22.44
CA GLY A 321 7.89 6.80 21.84
C GLY A 321 7.73 6.55 20.34
N GLY A 322 8.69 5.86 19.69
CA GLY A 322 8.60 5.26 18.36
C GLY A 322 8.20 6.22 17.23
N GLY A 323 9.06 6.40 16.28
CA GLY A 323 8.84 7.13 15.05
C GLY A 323 10.12 7.82 14.60
N GLY A 324 10.65 7.44 13.43
CA GLY A 324 11.73 8.19 12.78
C GLY A 324 11.22 9.55 12.30
N PRO A 325 12.11 10.47 11.92
CA PRO A 325 11.78 11.86 11.53
C PRO A 325 10.77 11.97 10.38
N PHE A 326 10.52 10.88 9.63
CA PHE A 326 9.59 10.83 8.49
C PHE A 326 8.41 9.87 8.68
N SER A 327 8.26 9.28 9.89
CA SER A 327 7.34 8.16 10.10
C SER A 327 6.08 8.51 10.90
N GLY A 328 5.98 9.71 11.47
CA GLY A 328 4.92 10.06 12.42
C GLY A 328 5.02 9.26 13.74
N GLN A 329 4.26 9.66 14.76
CA GLN A 329 4.25 8.94 16.04
C GLN A 329 3.52 7.60 15.93
N THR A 330 4.08 6.54 16.52
CA THR A 330 3.39 5.24 16.62
C THR A 330 2.17 5.34 17.53
N GLY A 331 1.10 4.63 17.20
CA GLY A 331 -0.10 4.57 18.02
C GLY A 331 -1.39 4.58 17.20
N TRP A 332 -2.51 4.51 17.91
CA TRP A 332 -3.86 4.42 17.32
C TRP A 332 -4.22 5.55 16.35
N LEU A 333 -3.64 6.75 16.55
CA LEU A 333 -3.95 7.94 15.75
C LEU A 333 -2.99 8.16 14.58
N ARG A 334 -1.96 7.34 14.39
CA ARG A 334 -0.97 7.51 13.31
C ARG A 334 -1.61 7.63 11.92
N MET A 335 -2.68 6.86 11.65
CA MET A 335 -3.39 6.94 10.37
C MET A 335 -4.17 8.26 10.18
N PHE A 336 -4.29 9.06 11.23
CA PHE A 336 -5.03 10.32 11.25
C PHE A 336 -4.15 11.53 11.51
N ASP A 337 -2.84 11.34 11.71
CA ASP A 337 -1.89 12.43 11.97
C ASP A 337 -1.69 13.36 10.76
N THR A 338 -0.82 14.34 10.91
CA THR A 338 -0.57 15.35 9.89
C THR A 338 0.08 14.76 8.63
N GLU A 339 1.01 13.82 8.79
CA GLU A 339 1.76 13.22 7.69
C GLU A 339 0.93 12.21 6.89
N VAL A 340 0.15 11.37 7.59
CA VAL A 340 -0.51 10.21 6.99
C VAL A 340 -1.97 10.50 6.66
N GLY A 341 -2.63 11.34 7.45
CA GLY A 341 -4.08 11.54 7.36
C GLY A 341 -4.54 12.02 5.99
N GLY A 342 -3.84 13.00 5.40
CA GLY A 342 -4.14 13.51 4.07
C GLY A 342 -3.94 12.50 2.94
N GLN A 343 -3.17 11.43 3.18
CA GLN A 343 -2.88 10.39 2.19
C GLN A 343 -4.02 9.38 2.08
N ILE A 344 -4.59 8.91 3.21
CA ILE A 344 -5.49 7.75 3.25
C ILE A 344 -6.78 7.96 4.06
N SER A 345 -6.79 8.83 5.09
CA SER A 345 -7.84 8.76 6.10
C SER A 345 -9.16 9.43 5.73
N TRP A 346 -9.32 10.03 4.55
CA TRP A 346 -10.53 10.73 4.10
C TRP A 346 -11.83 9.96 4.36
N LEU A 347 -11.84 8.68 4.00
CA LEU A 347 -12.98 7.77 4.14
C LEU A 347 -12.71 6.62 5.12
N LEU A 348 -11.59 6.64 5.84
CA LEU A 348 -11.25 5.61 6.82
C LEU A 348 -12.26 5.56 7.98
N PRO A 349 -12.69 6.69 8.60
CA PRO A 349 -13.77 6.66 9.60
C PRO A 349 -15.07 6.09 9.05
N ALA A 350 -15.44 6.46 7.81
CA ALA A 350 -16.61 5.92 7.14
C ALA A 350 -16.51 4.40 6.95
N ALA A 351 -15.36 3.89 6.50
CA ALA A 351 -15.12 2.47 6.30
C ALA A 351 -15.28 1.67 7.61
N LEU A 352 -14.74 2.19 8.72
CA LEU A 352 -14.86 1.57 10.04
C LEU A 352 -16.31 1.57 10.57
N ILE A 353 -17.03 2.68 10.47
CA ILE A 353 -18.44 2.77 10.85
C ILE A 353 -19.28 1.79 10.05
N LEU A 354 -19.08 1.75 8.73
CA LEU A 354 -19.80 0.89 7.80
C LEU A 354 -19.46 -0.60 7.99
N LEU A 355 -18.22 -0.93 8.35
CA LEU A 355 -17.81 -2.28 8.73
C LEU A 355 -18.60 -2.75 9.96
N VAL A 356 -18.59 -1.97 11.04
CA VAL A 356 -19.30 -2.30 12.27
C VAL A 356 -20.80 -2.45 12.01
N ALA A 357 -21.40 -1.48 11.33
CA ALA A 357 -22.83 -1.52 10.99
C ALA A 357 -23.18 -2.72 10.11
N GLY A 358 -22.35 -3.04 9.12
CA GLY A 358 -22.53 -4.21 8.28
C GLY A 358 -22.46 -5.52 9.06
N LEU A 359 -21.53 -5.65 10.00
CA LEU A 359 -21.40 -6.82 10.88
C LEU A 359 -22.59 -6.95 11.83
N VAL A 360 -23.08 -5.83 12.39
CA VAL A 360 -24.30 -5.80 13.22
C VAL A 360 -25.51 -6.29 12.42
N LEU A 361 -25.68 -5.83 11.17
CA LEU A 361 -26.76 -6.26 10.30
C LEU A 361 -26.62 -7.73 9.86
N ALA A 362 -25.41 -8.22 9.67
CA ALA A 362 -25.15 -9.62 9.39
C ALA A 362 -25.46 -10.53 10.61
N GLY A 363 -25.25 -10.04 11.82
CA GLY A 363 -25.61 -10.71 13.08
C GLY A 363 -25.08 -12.15 13.17
N ARG A 364 -26.00 -13.09 13.54
CA ARG A 364 -25.71 -14.54 13.62
C ARG A 364 -25.94 -15.26 12.29
N ALA A 365 -25.67 -14.63 11.15
CA ALA A 365 -25.77 -15.31 9.85
C ALA A 365 -24.92 -16.59 9.81
N ALA A 366 -25.30 -17.53 8.94
CA ALA A 366 -24.57 -18.78 8.74
C ALA A 366 -23.09 -18.48 8.42
N ARG A 367 -22.19 -19.42 8.78
CA ARG A 367 -20.76 -19.24 8.51
C ARG A 367 -20.45 -19.04 7.01
N THR A 368 -21.27 -19.60 6.12
CA THR A 368 -21.16 -19.53 4.66
C THR A 368 -21.84 -18.28 4.06
N ASP A 369 -22.40 -17.40 4.89
CA ASP A 369 -23.02 -16.15 4.42
C ASP A 369 -21.99 -15.25 3.74
N ARG A 370 -22.21 -14.96 2.46
CA ARG A 370 -21.31 -14.18 1.60
C ARG A 370 -21.20 -12.73 2.04
N ARG A 371 -22.25 -12.15 2.67
CA ARG A 371 -22.22 -10.75 3.16
C ARG A 371 -21.28 -10.65 4.34
N ARG A 372 -21.40 -11.59 5.29
CA ARG A 372 -20.49 -11.67 6.44
C ARG A 372 -19.06 -11.97 5.99
N ALA A 373 -18.85 -12.93 5.10
CA ALA A 373 -17.54 -13.30 4.59
C ALA A 373 -16.81 -12.12 3.91
N GLY A 374 -17.52 -11.31 3.11
CA GLY A 374 -16.92 -10.14 2.47
C GLY A 374 -16.59 -9.01 3.44
N LEU A 375 -17.41 -8.78 4.48
CA LEU A 375 -17.09 -7.83 5.54
C LEU A 375 -15.86 -8.27 6.33
N LEU A 376 -15.72 -9.58 6.61
CA LEU A 376 -14.53 -10.14 7.27
C LEU A 376 -13.29 -10.04 6.38
N LEU A 377 -13.43 -10.23 5.06
CA LEU A 377 -12.32 -10.11 4.11
C LEU A 377 -11.76 -8.68 4.09
N TRP A 378 -12.61 -7.71 3.80
CA TRP A 378 -12.18 -6.32 3.64
C TRP A 378 -11.92 -5.64 4.99
N GLY A 379 -12.73 -5.96 6.01
CA GLY A 379 -12.51 -5.48 7.39
C GLY A 379 -11.25 -6.07 8.01
N GLY A 380 -11.01 -7.35 7.82
CA GLY A 380 -9.77 -8.02 8.27
C GLY A 380 -8.54 -7.41 7.60
N TRP A 381 -8.57 -7.22 6.27
CA TRP A 381 -7.49 -6.55 5.55
C TRP A 381 -7.24 -5.14 6.11
N LEU A 382 -8.28 -4.31 6.24
CA LEU A 382 -8.14 -2.96 6.79
C LEU A 382 -7.55 -2.97 8.20
N LEU A 383 -8.07 -3.82 9.08
CA LEU A 383 -7.66 -3.83 10.49
C LEU A 383 -6.26 -4.42 10.68
N VAL A 384 -5.94 -5.55 10.05
CA VAL A 384 -4.61 -6.16 10.22
C VAL A 384 -3.52 -5.24 9.66
N THR A 385 -3.68 -4.74 8.43
CA THR A 385 -2.70 -3.85 7.82
C THR A 385 -2.64 -2.50 8.56
N GLY A 386 -3.79 -1.94 8.91
CA GLY A 386 -3.88 -0.66 9.62
C GLY A 386 -3.26 -0.71 11.01
N LEU A 387 -3.47 -1.79 11.78
CA LEU A 387 -2.86 -1.97 13.11
C LEU A 387 -1.33 -2.12 12.99
N ILE A 388 -0.84 -2.94 12.06
CA ILE A 388 0.60 -3.08 11.86
C ILE A 388 1.21 -1.72 11.49
N PHE A 389 0.64 -0.98 10.55
CA PHE A 389 1.13 0.35 10.17
C PHE A 389 1.02 1.38 11.30
N SER A 390 0.04 1.25 12.20
CA SER A 390 -0.12 2.14 13.34
C SER A 390 0.94 1.92 14.43
N PHE A 391 1.38 0.68 14.63
CA PHE A 391 2.23 0.32 15.76
C PHE A 391 3.67 -0.07 15.39
N MET A 392 3.99 -0.28 14.11
CA MET A 392 5.36 -0.56 13.69
C MET A 392 6.28 0.62 14.06
N SER A 393 7.45 0.31 14.63
CA SER A 393 8.41 1.28 15.17
C SER A 393 9.53 1.67 14.20
N GLY A 394 9.80 0.83 13.17
CA GLY A 394 10.79 1.09 12.13
C GLY A 394 10.34 2.11 11.09
N ILE A 395 11.08 2.22 10.00
CA ILE A 395 10.79 3.15 8.90
C ILE A 395 9.40 2.90 8.34
N PHE A 396 8.56 3.91 8.42
CA PHE A 396 7.22 3.94 7.86
C PHE A 396 7.02 5.22 7.04
N HIS A 397 6.70 5.09 5.78
CA HIS A 397 6.39 6.22 4.92
C HIS A 397 4.88 6.31 4.68
N ALA A 398 4.36 7.55 4.64
CA ALA A 398 2.93 7.80 4.47
C ALA A 398 2.34 7.12 3.22
N TYR A 399 3.12 6.97 2.13
CA TYR A 399 2.67 6.31 0.92
C TYR A 399 2.46 4.78 1.06
N TYR A 400 3.00 4.10 2.11
CA TYR A 400 2.69 2.69 2.36
C TYR A 400 1.19 2.45 2.56
N THR A 401 0.48 3.50 3.01
CA THR A 401 -0.97 3.43 3.26
C THR A 401 -1.81 3.18 2.01
N VAL A 402 -1.23 3.23 0.80
CA VAL A 402 -1.91 2.78 -0.43
C VAL A 402 -2.42 1.34 -0.30
N ALA A 403 -1.75 0.49 0.48
CA ALA A 403 -2.18 -0.88 0.76
C ALA A 403 -3.53 -0.96 1.49
N LEU A 404 -4.00 0.10 2.15
CA LEU A 404 -5.31 0.19 2.81
C LEU A 404 -6.42 0.63 1.85
N ALA A 405 -6.09 1.35 0.78
CA ALA A 405 -7.05 1.99 -0.12
C ALA A 405 -8.08 1.03 -0.74
N PRO A 406 -7.72 -0.21 -1.19
CA PRO A 406 -8.71 -1.16 -1.69
C PRO A 406 -9.74 -1.58 -0.64
N ALA A 407 -9.30 -1.80 0.61
CA ALA A 407 -10.18 -2.20 1.71
C ALA A 407 -11.12 -1.07 2.13
N VAL A 408 -10.63 0.18 2.19
CA VAL A 408 -11.45 1.38 2.44
C VAL A 408 -12.50 1.51 1.35
N GLY A 409 -12.11 1.45 0.08
CA GLY A 409 -13.04 1.52 -1.05
C GLY A 409 -14.10 0.43 -1.01
N ALA A 410 -13.70 -0.81 -0.78
CA ALA A 410 -14.62 -1.95 -0.68
C ALA A 410 -15.63 -1.76 0.46
N LEU A 411 -15.19 -1.41 1.66
CA LEU A 411 -16.06 -1.25 2.82
C LEU A 411 -17.05 -0.09 2.66
N VAL A 412 -16.60 1.02 2.09
CA VAL A 412 -17.48 2.16 1.78
C VAL A 412 -18.54 1.75 0.76
N GLY A 413 -18.16 1.06 -0.33
CA GLY A 413 -19.09 0.60 -1.34
C GLY A 413 -20.07 -0.45 -0.80
N ILE A 414 -19.57 -1.44 -0.08
CA ILE A 414 -20.38 -2.53 0.51
C ILE A 414 -21.35 -1.96 1.54
N GLY A 415 -20.85 -1.20 2.52
CA GLY A 415 -21.65 -0.72 3.65
C GLY A 415 -22.74 0.25 3.19
N THR A 416 -22.41 1.19 2.32
CA THR A 416 -23.39 2.13 1.75
C THR A 416 -24.53 1.41 1.05
N VAL A 417 -24.22 0.41 0.20
CA VAL A 417 -25.24 -0.33 -0.55
C VAL A 417 -26.05 -1.27 0.35
N LEU A 418 -25.43 -1.93 1.32
CA LEU A 418 -26.15 -2.78 2.29
C LEU A 418 -27.16 -1.96 3.09
N LEU A 419 -26.73 -0.85 3.71
CA LEU A 419 -27.60 0.02 4.51
C LEU A 419 -28.70 0.65 3.65
N TRP A 420 -28.38 1.05 2.42
CA TRP A 420 -29.39 1.58 1.50
C TRP A 420 -30.48 0.54 1.15
N ARG A 421 -30.10 -0.72 0.98
CA ARG A 421 -31.05 -1.82 0.73
C ARG A 421 -31.94 -2.09 1.94
N GLU A 422 -31.38 -2.13 3.16
CA GLU A 422 -32.16 -2.32 4.40
C GLU A 422 -33.16 -1.16 4.59
N ARG A 423 -32.74 0.07 4.37
CA ARG A 423 -33.65 1.25 4.41
C ARG A 423 -34.79 1.12 3.40
N ARG A 424 -34.51 0.73 2.15
CA ARG A 424 -35.53 0.53 1.11
C ARG A 424 -36.46 -0.62 1.44
N ALA A 425 -35.97 -1.70 1.98
CA ALA A 425 -36.81 -2.85 2.39
C ALA A 425 -37.81 -2.44 3.48
N ALA A 426 -37.35 -1.66 4.47
CA ALA A 426 -38.23 -1.15 5.53
C ALA A 426 -39.28 -0.14 5.06
N ALA A 427 -39.04 0.55 3.94
CA ALA A 427 -39.97 1.54 3.37
C ALA A 427 -41.01 0.95 2.42
N ARG A 428 -40.90 -0.34 2.05
CA ARG A 428 -41.91 -1.00 1.21
C ARG A 428 -43.17 -1.30 2.04
N PRO A 429 -44.36 -0.86 1.58
CA PRO A 429 -45.61 -1.29 2.20
C PRO A 429 -45.70 -2.83 2.10
N ALA A 430 -46.19 -3.47 3.14
CA ALA A 430 -46.58 -4.85 3.05
C ALA A 430 -47.68 -4.95 1.97
N THR A 431 -47.39 -5.62 0.87
CA THR A 431 -48.41 -5.95 -0.14
C THR A 431 -49.49 -6.72 0.60
N PRO A 432 -50.72 -6.23 0.63
CA PRO A 432 -51.82 -7.06 1.09
C PRO A 432 -51.85 -8.29 0.15
N VAL A 433 -51.78 -9.48 0.69
CA VAL A 433 -52.16 -10.67 -0.03
C VAL A 433 -53.68 -10.56 -0.17
N THR A 434 -54.13 -9.94 -1.25
CA THR A 434 -55.50 -10.06 -1.68
C THR A 434 -55.66 -11.47 -2.21
N GLY A 435 -55.85 -12.42 -1.28
CA GLY A 435 -56.47 -13.66 -1.59
C GLY A 435 -57.91 -13.30 -1.98
N THR A 436 -58.17 -13.25 -3.27
CA THR A 436 -59.53 -13.40 -3.78
C THR A 436 -59.96 -14.81 -3.36
N ALA A 437 -60.61 -14.89 -2.18
CA ALA A 437 -61.43 -16.02 -1.83
C ALA A 437 -62.54 -16.00 -2.88
N THR A 438 -62.41 -16.85 -3.89
CA THR A 438 -63.59 -17.19 -4.75
C THR A 438 -64.64 -17.79 -3.81
N PRO A 439 -65.87 -17.24 -3.74
CA PRO A 439 -66.89 -17.83 -2.92
C PRO A 439 -67.15 -19.26 -3.45
N ALA A 440 -67.03 -20.26 -2.56
CA ALA A 440 -67.45 -21.61 -2.91
C ALA A 440 -68.91 -21.58 -3.20
N ALA A 441 -69.28 -22.03 -4.41
CA ALA A 441 -70.66 -22.24 -4.77
C ALA A 441 -71.32 -23.27 -3.82
N PRO A 442 -72.59 -23.07 -3.41
CA PRO A 442 -73.28 -23.99 -2.49
C PRO A 442 -73.46 -25.34 -3.18
N VAL A 443 -72.85 -26.37 -2.62
CA VAL A 443 -73.09 -27.77 -3.03
C VAL A 443 -74.45 -28.20 -2.43
N THR A 444 -75.43 -28.34 -3.22
CA THR A 444 -76.72 -28.99 -2.88
C THR A 444 -76.42 -30.43 -2.59
N ALA A 445 -76.76 -30.85 -1.39
CA ALA A 445 -76.75 -32.28 -0.96
C ALA A 445 -77.80 -33.12 -1.71
N SER A 446 -77.33 -34.15 -2.43
CA SER A 446 -78.10 -35.23 -2.79
C SER A 446 -77.57 -36.53 -2.21
N ALA A 447 -78.37 -37.16 -1.34
CA ALA A 447 -78.07 -38.38 -0.67
C ALA A 447 -78.19 -39.55 -1.63
N VAL A 448 -77.17 -40.47 -1.70
CA VAL A 448 -77.33 -41.87 -1.98
C VAL A 448 -76.22 -42.68 -1.36
N HIS A 449 -76.58 -43.77 -0.75
CA HIS A 449 -75.90 -44.72 0.12
C HIS A 449 -75.03 -45.73 -0.65
N PRO A 450 -74.38 -46.72 0.00
CA PRO A 450 -72.91 -46.80 0.27
C PRO A 450 -72.35 -48.08 -0.42
N GLY A 451 -70.95 -48.09 -0.47
CA GLY A 451 -70.20 -49.30 -0.76
C GLY A 451 -68.74 -49.04 -0.51
N PRO A 452 -68.00 -49.89 0.20
CA PRO A 452 -66.58 -49.69 0.51
C PRO A 452 -65.71 -50.18 -0.64
N THR A 453 -64.82 -49.34 -1.12
CA THR A 453 -63.63 -49.70 -1.91
C THR A 453 -62.36 -49.18 -1.21
N PRO A 454 -61.37 -50.06 -1.07
CA PRO A 454 -60.07 -49.67 -0.53
C PRO A 454 -59.17 -49.15 -1.65
N GLY A 455 -58.44 -48.08 -1.39
CA GLY A 455 -57.34 -47.55 -2.23
C GLY A 455 -57.58 -46.17 -2.75
N ALA A 456 -57.41 -45.17 -1.87
CA ALA A 456 -57.21 -43.76 -2.27
C ALA A 456 -55.78 -43.35 -1.88
N ASP A 457 -54.94 -43.12 -2.90
CA ASP A 457 -53.67 -42.45 -2.75
C ASP A 457 -53.86 -41.11 -2.10
N PRO A 458 -52.96 -40.66 -1.17
CA PRO A 458 -52.98 -39.30 -0.67
C PRO A 458 -52.50 -38.37 -1.77
N GLY A 459 -53.43 -37.59 -2.31
CA GLY A 459 -53.11 -36.54 -3.28
C GLY A 459 -52.08 -35.57 -2.78
N PRO A 460 -51.36 -34.85 -3.67
CA PRO A 460 -50.25 -34.03 -3.31
C PRO A 460 -50.69 -32.88 -2.36
N ALA A 461 -50.01 -32.77 -1.22
CA ALA A 461 -50.22 -31.72 -0.23
C ALA A 461 -50.11 -30.35 -0.91
N GLN A 462 -51.15 -29.57 -0.86
CA GLN A 462 -51.16 -28.17 -1.32
C GLN A 462 -50.11 -27.39 -0.57
N PRO A 463 -49.30 -26.52 -1.24
CA PRO A 463 -48.31 -25.69 -0.57
C PRO A 463 -49.04 -24.72 0.37
N VAL A 464 -48.75 -24.84 1.65
CA VAL A 464 -49.21 -23.91 2.70
C VAL A 464 -48.76 -22.52 2.30
N ALA A 465 -49.69 -21.65 2.00
CA ALA A 465 -49.45 -20.24 1.71
C ALA A 465 -48.66 -19.65 2.86
N GLY A 466 -47.46 -19.10 2.55
CA GLY A 466 -46.51 -18.53 3.50
C GLY A 466 -47.21 -17.50 4.40
N ALA A 467 -47.23 -17.77 5.66
CA ALA A 467 -47.78 -16.88 6.69
C ALA A 467 -47.20 -15.47 6.55
N ALA A 468 -48.04 -14.45 6.53
CA ALA A 468 -47.62 -13.06 6.59
C ALA A 468 -46.70 -12.86 7.80
N PRO A 469 -45.59 -12.10 7.66
CA PRO A 469 -44.65 -11.92 8.78
C PRO A 469 -45.40 -11.35 10.00
N GLY A 470 -45.39 -12.10 11.10
CA GLY A 470 -46.03 -11.73 12.36
C GLY A 470 -45.50 -10.37 12.89
N ALA A 471 -46.15 -9.79 13.86
CA ALA A 471 -45.83 -8.49 14.48
C ALA A 471 -44.34 -8.33 14.82
N GLY A 472 -43.67 -9.42 15.21
CA GLY A 472 -42.23 -9.47 15.44
C GLY A 472 -41.36 -9.20 14.20
N GLY A 473 -41.74 -9.72 13.04
CA GLY A 473 -41.02 -9.47 11.79
C GLY A 473 -41.09 -8.02 11.31
N ARG A 474 -42.26 -7.37 11.51
CA ARG A 474 -42.44 -5.95 11.18
C ARG A 474 -41.63 -5.01 12.11
N ARG A 475 -41.55 -5.32 13.41
CA ARG A 475 -40.68 -4.57 14.36
C ARG A 475 -39.22 -4.68 13.98
N SER A 476 -38.74 -5.87 13.64
CA SER A 476 -37.36 -6.10 13.20
C SER A 476 -37.02 -5.35 11.90
N ALA A 477 -37.85 -5.39 10.89
CA ALA A 477 -37.65 -4.66 9.63
C ALA A 477 -37.63 -3.13 9.84
N ARG A 478 -38.53 -2.61 10.67
CA ARG A 478 -38.59 -1.16 11.01
C ARG A 478 -37.32 -0.71 11.74
N TRP A 479 -36.84 -1.48 12.72
CA TRP A 479 -35.60 -1.18 13.44
C TRP A 479 -34.41 -1.13 12.50
N ARG A 480 -34.24 -2.15 11.64
CA ARG A 480 -33.15 -2.18 10.63
C ARG A 480 -33.17 -0.99 9.70
N GLY A 481 -34.36 -0.54 9.29
CA GLY A 481 -34.50 0.63 8.43
C GLY A 481 -34.14 1.95 9.13
N VAL A 482 -34.54 2.11 10.40
CA VAL A 482 -34.13 3.28 11.20
C VAL A 482 -32.63 3.26 11.46
N PHE A 483 -32.08 2.14 11.92
CA PHE A 483 -30.65 1.95 12.13
C PHE A 483 -29.86 2.30 10.86
N ALA A 484 -30.23 1.74 9.71
CA ALA A 484 -29.56 2.03 8.44
C ALA A 484 -29.62 3.52 8.05
N THR A 485 -30.73 4.19 8.31
CA THR A 485 -30.88 5.62 8.03
C THR A 485 -29.97 6.46 8.92
N VAL A 486 -29.96 6.19 10.23
CA VAL A 486 -29.12 6.89 11.22
C VAL A 486 -27.62 6.68 10.91
N VAL A 487 -27.22 5.44 10.64
CA VAL A 487 -25.83 5.13 10.33
C VAL A 487 -25.38 5.81 9.02
N LEU A 488 -26.20 5.77 7.96
CA LEU A 488 -25.84 6.48 6.70
C LEU A 488 -25.69 7.98 6.92
N ALA A 489 -26.62 8.61 7.62
CA ALA A 489 -26.56 10.04 7.92
C ALA A 489 -25.34 10.36 8.81
N GLY A 490 -25.12 9.60 9.88
CA GLY A 490 -23.98 9.76 10.76
C GLY A 490 -22.65 9.55 10.05
N THR A 491 -22.55 8.54 9.18
CA THR A 491 -21.35 8.30 8.35
C THR A 491 -21.03 9.49 7.48
N LEU A 492 -22.05 10.06 6.80
CA LEU A 492 -21.84 11.24 5.93
C LEU A 492 -21.44 12.47 6.77
N ALA A 493 -22.07 12.69 7.92
CA ALA A 493 -21.75 13.80 8.82
C ALA A 493 -20.29 13.70 9.33
N VAL A 494 -19.88 12.51 9.78
CA VAL A 494 -18.49 12.25 10.22
C VAL A 494 -17.52 12.45 9.06
N THR A 495 -17.86 11.97 7.85
CA THR A 495 -17.01 12.15 6.66
C THR A 495 -16.85 13.63 6.32
N ALA A 496 -17.94 14.41 6.33
CA ALA A 496 -17.89 15.83 6.05
C ALA A 496 -17.07 16.61 7.09
N TRP A 497 -17.27 16.31 8.37
CA TRP A 497 -16.48 16.89 9.47
C TRP A 497 -14.99 16.52 9.34
N TRP A 498 -14.68 15.26 9.05
CA TRP A 498 -13.30 14.82 8.92
C TRP A 498 -12.63 15.43 7.67
N SER A 499 -13.33 15.51 6.54
CA SER A 499 -12.84 16.22 5.35
C SER A 499 -12.60 17.70 5.61
N TRP A 500 -13.48 18.37 6.38
CA TRP A 500 -13.30 19.74 6.84
C TRP A 500 -12.03 19.88 7.69
N THR A 501 -11.75 18.93 8.58
CA THR A 501 -10.55 18.88 9.42
C THR A 501 -9.28 18.71 8.56
N LEU A 502 -9.28 17.77 7.61
CA LEU A 502 -8.14 17.52 6.71
C LEU A 502 -7.85 18.73 5.81
N LEU A 503 -8.88 19.33 5.20
CA LEU A 503 -8.73 20.54 4.38
C LEU A 503 -8.19 21.73 5.19
N GLY A 504 -8.44 21.77 6.50
CA GLY A 504 -7.90 22.79 7.39
C GLY A 504 -6.39 22.71 7.60
N ARG A 505 -5.74 21.61 7.23
CA ARG A 505 -4.28 21.44 7.30
C ARG A 505 -3.54 22.15 6.16
N SER A 506 -4.25 22.46 5.08
CA SER A 506 -3.75 23.23 3.94
C SER A 506 -4.70 24.40 3.67
N PRO A 507 -4.69 25.45 4.50
CA PRO A 507 -5.70 26.51 4.51
C PRO A 507 -5.75 27.31 3.21
N ASP A 508 -4.62 27.44 2.52
CA ASP A 508 -4.52 28.17 1.23
C ASP A 508 -5.02 27.34 0.03
N PHE A 509 -5.21 26.03 0.23
CA PHE A 509 -5.68 25.15 -0.82
C PHE A 509 -7.19 25.17 -0.92
N HIS A 510 -7.72 25.84 -1.96
CA HIS A 510 -9.15 26.00 -2.20
C HIS A 510 -9.95 26.35 -0.93
N PRO A 511 -9.79 27.53 -0.32
CA PRO A 511 -10.36 27.88 1.00
C PRO A 511 -11.89 27.70 1.06
N TRP A 512 -12.59 27.88 -0.06
CA TRP A 512 -14.04 27.69 -0.19
C TRP A 512 -14.48 26.23 -0.04
N LEU A 513 -13.62 25.26 -0.39
CA LEU A 513 -13.95 23.83 -0.40
C LEU A 513 -14.21 23.31 1.00
N ARG A 514 -13.44 23.78 1.97
CA ARG A 514 -13.53 23.40 3.38
C ARG A 514 -14.94 23.64 3.96
N PRO A 515 -15.52 24.86 3.96
CA PRO A 515 -16.88 25.09 4.41
C PRO A 515 -17.94 24.44 3.52
N ALA A 516 -17.72 24.39 2.19
CA ALA A 516 -18.67 23.79 1.26
C ALA A 516 -18.90 22.28 1.56
N VAL A 517 -17.82 21.50 1.77
CA VAL A 517 -17.93 20.07 2.11
C VAL A 517 -18.68 19.86 3.43
N LEU A 518 -18.41 20.67 4.45
CA LEU A 518 -19.08 20.57 5.74
C LEU A 518 -20.57 20.89 5.63
N VAL A 519 -20.90 22.05 5.06
CA VAL A 519 -22.29 22.52 4.96
C VAL A 519 -23.14 21.58 4.10
N VAL A 520 -22.64 21.22 2.90
CA VAL A 520 -23.38 20.33 1.99
C VAL A 520 -23.51 18.93 2.62
N GLY A 521 -22.42 18.41 3.19
CA GLY A 521 -22.42 17.10 3.83
C GLY A 521 -23.39 16.99 5.01
N LEU A 522 -23.40 17.98 5.90
CA LEU A 522 -24.35 18.03 7.03
C LEU A 522 -25.79 18.23 6.55
N ALA A 523 -26.02 19.14 5.59
CA ALA A 523 -27.35 19.34 5.01
C ALA A 523 -27.91 18.04 4.41
N VAL A 524 -27.10 17.32 3.64
CA VAL A 524 -27.51 16.02 3.06
C VAL A 524 -27.68 14.96 4.16
N ALA A 525 -26.88 14.94 5.21
CA ALA A 525 -27.08 14.05 6.35
C ALA A 525 -28.45 14.25 7.03
N VAL A 526 -28.84 15.52 7.23
CA VAL A 526 -30.18 15.88 7.71
C VAL A 526 -31.26 15.45 6.72
N LEU A 527 -31.05 15.68 5.42
CA LEU A 527 -31.98 15.21 4.37
C LEU A 527 -32.14 13.69 4.36
N ILE A 528 -31.09 12.92 4.65
CA ILE A 528 -31.17 11.45 4.79
C ILE A 528 -32.06 11.07 5.98
N LEU A 529 -31.94 11.76 7.12
CA LEU A 529 -32.82 11.54 8.29
C LEU A 529 -34.27 11.92 7.98
N ALA A 530 -34.46 13.06 7.31
CA ALA A 530 -35.76 13.57 6.91
C ALA A 530 -36.31 12.94 5.60
N ALA A 531 -35.66 11.91 5.07
CA ALA A 531 -35.93 11.38 3.72
C ALA A 531 -37.35 10.82 3.50
N ARG A 532 -38.11 10.59 4.55
CA ARG A 532 -39.55 10.27 4.45
C ARG A 532 -40.39 11.45 4.01
N LEU A 533 -39.92 12.68 4.21
CA LEU A 533 -40.57 13.94 3.85
C LEU A 533 -40.12 14.42 2.46
N LEU A 534 -39.08 13.84 1.89
CA LEU A 534 -38.53 14.24 0.60
C LEU A 534 -39.34 13.67 -0.57
N PRO A 535 -39.70 14.51 -1.55
CA PRO A 535 -40.22 14.04 -2.82
C PRO A 535 -39.28 13.05 -3.50
N ARG A 536 -39.77 11.95 -4.04
CA ARG A 536 -38.98 10.91 -4.68
C ARG A 536 -38.02 11.44 -5.76
N ARG A 537 -38.37 12.56 -6.41
CA ARG A 537 -37.56 13.24 -7.44
C ARG A 537 -36.24 13.82 -6.86
N LEU A 538 -36.25 14.21 -5.59
CA LEU A 538 -35.06 14.82 -4.94
C LEU A 538 -34.08 13.79 -4.39
N VAL A 539 -34.44 12.50 -4.29
CA VAL A 539 -33.55 11.45 -3.79
C VAL A 539 -32.28 11.30 -4.62
N PRO A 540 -32.31 11.26 -5.96
CA PRO A 540 -31.09 11.19 -6.76
C PRO A 540 -30.18 12.40 -6.54
N VAL A 541 -30.78 13.61 -6.44
CA VAL A 541 -30.02 14.85 -6.20
C VAL A 541 -29.33 14.80 -4.83
N ALA A 542 -30.05 14.40 -3.77
CA ALA A 542 -29.47 14.25 -2.45
C ALA A 542 -28.35 13.22 -2.42
N LEU A 543 -28.48 12.11 -3.15
CA LEU A 543 -27.42 11.11 -3.27
C LEU A 543 -26.19 11.65 -4.03
N ALA A 544 -26.40 12.39 -5.12
CA ALA A 544 -25.32 13.01 -5.86
C ALA A 544 -24.57 14.04 -5.00
N LEU A 545 -25.29 14.94 -4.31
CA LEU A 545 -24.70 15.93 -3.40
C LEU A 545 -23.95 15.26 -2.23
N GLY A 546 -24.51 14.19 -1.66
CA GLY A 546 -23.84 13.45 -0.59
C GLY A 546 -22.56 12.75 -1.08
N ALA A 547 -22.59 12.17 -2.27
CA ALA A 547 -21.40 11.58 -2.88
C ALA A 547 -20.35 12.66 -3.21
N SER A 548 -20.77 13.81 -3.74
CA SER A 548 -19.89 14.95 -4.00
C SER A 548 -19.25 15.47 -2.71
N ALA A 549 -20.02 15.66 -1.63
CA ALA A 549 -19.50 16.11 -0.35
C ALA A 549 -18.48 15.10 0.24
N ALA A 550 -18.75 13.79 0.10
CA ALA A 550 -17.85 12.75 0.61
C ALA A 550 -16.55 12.63 -0.19
N LEU A 551 -16.57 12.93 -1.49
CA LEU A 551 -15.46 12.71 -2.41
C LEU A 551 -14.73 13.98 -2.84
N ALA A 552 -15.28 15.18 -2.61
CA ALA A 552 -14.70 16.42 -3.09
C ALA A 552 -13.31 16.70 -2.50
N GLY A 553 -13.12 16.44 -1.20
CA GLY A 553 -11.80 16.58 -0.55
C GLY A 553 -10.75 15.65 -1.15
N PRO A 554 -10.93 14.31 -1.10
CA PRO A 554 -9.96 13.40 -1.69
C PRO A 554 -9.80 13.59 -3.20
N ALA A 555 -10.85 13.95 -3.94
CA ALA A 555 -10.75 14.25 -5.38
C ALA A 555 -9.91 15.50 -5.67
N ALA A 556 -10.05 16.55 -4.85
CA ALA A 556 -9.25 17.76 -4.99
C ALA A 556 -7.76 17.48 -4.70
N TYR A 557 -7.47 16.69 -3.66
CA TYR A 557 -6.09 16.24 -3.37
C TYR A 557 -5.53 15.34 -4.48
N ALA A 558 -6.34 14.42 -5.03
CA ALA A 558 -5.95 13.59 -6.16
C ALA A 558 -5.66 14.43 -7.41
N ALA A 559 -6.48 15.43 -7.70
CA ALA A 559 -6.28 16.38 -8.81
C ALA A 559 -5.01 17.22 -8.60
N GLN A 560 -4.74 17.70 -7.38
CA GLN A 560 -3.50 18.40 -7.05
C GLN A 560 -2.29 17.50 -7.25
N THR A 561 -2.37 16.24 -6.77
CA THR A 561 -1.31 15.24 -6.99
C THR A 561 -1.04 15.00 -8.47
N THR A 562 -2.08 15.03 -9.30
CA THR A 562 -1.95 14.86 -10.76
C THR A 562 -1.30 16.07 -11.44
N GLY A 563 -1.58 17.27 -10.96
CA GLY A 563 -1.06 18.53 -11.50
C GLY A 563 0.29 18.97 -10.92
N THR A 564 0.93 18.13 -10.09
CA THR A 564 2.24 18.44 -9.48
C THR A 564 3.25 17.35 -9.81
N PRO A 565 4.46 17.68 -10.27
CA PRO A 565 5.55 16.70 -10.40
C PRO A 565 5.94 16.13 -9.03
N HIS A 566 6.20 14.82 -8.99
CA HIS A 566 6.66 14.13 -7.79
C HIS A 566 8.00 13.46 -8.06
N THR A 567 9.00 13.77 -7.23
CA THR A 567 10.36 13.23 -7.32
C THR A 567 10.87 12.78 -5.94
N GLY A 568 11.99 12.06 -5.94
CA GLY A 568 12.69 11.63 -4.73
C GLY A 568 12.14 10.36 -4.10
N SER A 569 12.70 9.98 -2.96
CA SER A 569 12.43 8.68 -2.33
C SER A 569 11.17 8.67 -1.45
N ILE A 570 10.68 9.83 -1.00
CA ILE A 570 9.55 9.97 -0.07
C ILE A 570 8.50 10.95 -0.64
N PRO A 571 7.78 10.56 -1.71
CA PRO A 571 6.74 11.42 -2.28
C PRO A 571 5.51 11.49 -1.38
N SER A 572 4.79 12.63 -1.45
CA SER A 572 3.56 12.88 -0.72
C SER A 572 2.46 13.37 -1.65
N ALA A 573 1.23 12.92 -1.46
CA ALA A 573 0.07 13.32 -2.26
C ALA A 573 -0.60 14.58 -1.70
N GLY A 574 -1.22 15.36 -2.58
CA GLY A 574 -1.96 16.57 -2.22
C GLY A 574 -1.08 17.80 -2.05
N PRO A 575 -1.66 18.90 -1.58
CA PRO A 575 -0.93 20.14 -1.32
C PRO A 575 -0.02 20.02 -0.10
N ALA A 576 0.95 20.93 0.03
CA ALA A 576 1.78 21.05 1.21
C ALA A 576 0.92 21.26 2.46
N VAL A 577 1.27 20.57 3.54
CA VAL A 577 0.55 20.63 4.83
C VAL A 577 1.38 21.43 5.84
N GLN A 578 0.74 22.29 6.61
CA GLN A 578 1.42 23.03 7.68
C GLN A 578 1.96 22.05 8.75
N GLY A 579 3.26 22.13 9.01
CA GLY A 579 3.94 21.25 9.97
C GLY A 579 4.34 19.87 9.42
N GLY A 580 4.05 19.56 8.15
CA GLY A 580 4.40 18.31 7.48
C GLY A 580 5.69 18.40 6.65
N PHE A 581 6.31 17.27 6.39
CA PHE A 581 7.42 17.12 5.45
C PHE A 581 6.83 16.96 4.03
N GLY A 582 6.42 18.07 3.38
CA GLY A 582 5.90 18.04 2.01
C GLY A 582 6.94 18.49 0.98
N PRO A 583 6.84 18.06 -0.31
CA PRO A 583 7.66 18.58 -1.40
C PRO A 583 7.26 20.03 -1.70
N GLY A 584 7.83 20.98 -1.00
CA GLY A 584 7.53 22.40 -1.13
C GLY A 584 8.51 23.29 -0.36
N ARG A 585 9.42 22.72 0.42
CA ARG A 585 10.46 23.48 1.12
C ARG A 585 11.86 23.40 0.47
N GLY A 586 11.99 22.82 -0.70
CA GLY A 586 13.22 22.79 -1.50
C GLY A 586 13.28 23.86 -2.60
N GLY A 587 12.41 24.85 -2.65
CA GLY A 587 12.52 25.98 -3.56
C GLY A 587 13.59 26.97 -3.11
N PRO A 588 14.37 27.61 -4.04
CA PRO A 588 15.41 28.57 -3.68
C PRO A 588 14.77 29.84 -3.12
N GLY A 589 14.73 29.98 -1.79
CA GLY A 589 14.25 31.20 -1.14
C GLY A 589 13.66 31.11 0.27
N GLY A 590 13.47 29.92 0.82
CA GLY A 590 12.94 29.78 2.19
C GLY A 590 14.00 30.09 3.28
N ARG A 591 14.02 31.30 3.81
CA ARG A 591 14.76 31.62 5.03
C ARG A 591 14.35 30.72 6.17
N MET A 592 15.23 29.84 6.67
CA MET A 592 15.12 29.23 7.98
C MET A 592 15.16 30.34 9.05
N GLY A 593 14.02 30.67 9.63
CA GLY A 593 13.95 31.41 10.88
C GLY A 593 14.34 30.45 12.02
N ASN A 594 15.45 30.74 12.68
CA ASN A 594 15.79 30.22 14.00
C ASN A 594 14.71 30.63 14.99
N GLY A 595 14.03 29.67 15.61
CA GLY A 595 13.09 29.92 16.68
C GLY A 595 12.28 28.63 16.97
N MET A 596 12.90 27.67 17.65
CA MET A 596 12.12 26.67 18.40
C MET A 596 11.59 27.35 19.67
N GLU A 597 10.40 27.89 19.58
CA GLU A 597 9.57 28.17 20.76
C GLU A 597 8.55 27.01 20.90
N PHE A 598 8.64 26.30 22.00
CA PHE A 598 7.64 25.31 22.37
C PHE A 598 6.39 26.06 22.90
N PRO A 599 5.19 25.83 22.39
CA PRO A 599 3.99 26.34 23.06
C PRO A 599 3.68 25.46 24.28
N GLY A 600 4.03 25.94 25.44
CA GLY A 600 3.48 25.46 26.71
C GLY A 600 2.00 25.84 26.80
N GLY A 601 1.12 24.81 26.94
CA GLY A 601 -0.28 25.03 27.23
C GLY A 601 -0.48 25.71 28.58
N GLY A 602 -0.93 26.95 28.57
CA GLY A 602 -1.34 27.72 29.77
C GLY A 602 -2.85 27.63 29.94
N PHE A 603 -3.29 27.14 31.08
CA PHE A 603 -4.65 27.35 31.60
C PHE A 603 -4.78 28.76 32.21
N PRO A 604 -5.91 29.42 32.12
CA PRO A 604 -6.11 30.74 32.74
C PRO A 604 -6.53 30.61 34.21
N GLY A 605 -5.84 31.33 35.08
CA GLY A 605 -6.22 31.38 36.45
C GLY A 605 -5.43 32.41 37.27
N GLY A 606 -6.03 33.58 37.54
CA GLY A 606 -5.99 34.28 38.82
C GLY A 606 -4.75 35.10 39.22
N ASN A 607 -4.89 36.40 39.14
CA ASN A 607 -4.12 37.42 39.81
C ASN A 607 -3.89 37.13 41.29
N ARG A 608 -2.65 37.33 41.79
CA ARG A 608 -2.34 37.94 43.07
C ARG A 608 -0.87 38.40 43.18
N PRO A 609 -0.59 39.46 43.93
CA PRO A 609 0.68 40.16 43.90
C PRO A 609 1.62 39.81 45.08
N GLY A 610 2.93 39.98 44.82
CA GLY A 610 3.94 40.43 45.72
C GLY A 610 4.37 39.52 46.88
N GLY A 611 5.69 39.27 46.96
CA GLY A 611 6.31 38.76 48.18
C GLY A 611 7.74 38.32 47.99
N THR A 612 8.64 39.11 48.46
CA THR A 612 10.10 38.97 48.60
C THR A 612 10.52 37.76 49.43
N GLY A 613 11.62 37.03 49.06
CA GLY A 613 12.57 36.61 50.08
C GLY A 613 12.90 35.14 50.20
N GLN A 614 14.17 34.87 50.02
CA GLN A 614 15.05 33.97 50.80
C GLN A 614 15.03 32.43 50.58
N ASN A 615 16.20 31.96 50.25
CA ASN A 615 16.92 30.71 50.57
C ASN A 615 16.20 29.63 51.44
N GLY A 616 16.27 28.39 50.94
CA GLY A 616 15.98 27.20 51.74
C GLY A 616 16.26 25.90 51.03
N GLN A 617 17.33 25.23 51.39
CA GLN A 617 17.74 23.89 51.02
C GLN A 617 16.75 22.85 51.62
N PRO A 618 16.33 21.79 50.97
CA PRO A 618 15.60 20.71 51.60
C PRO A 618 16.49 19.59 52.13
N PRO A 619 16.09 18.93 53.22
CA PRO A 619 16.86 17.90 53.89
C PRO A 619 16.66 16.49 53.30
N GLY A 620 17.66 15.62 53.55
CA GLY A 620 17.71 14.24 53.15
C GLY A 620 16.78 13.30 53.94
N PHE A 621 16.52 12.15 53.42
CA PHE A 621 15.97 11.00 54.10
C PHE A 621 16.89 9.81 54.05
N PRO A 622 16.88 8.91 55.07
CA PRO A 622 17.94 7.95 55.35
C PRO A 622 17.67 6.53 54.87
N GLY A 623 18.73 5.84 54.59
CA GLY A 623 19.20 4.55 54.99
C GLY A 623 18.40 3.24 54.77
N GLY A 624 19.15 2.25 54.28
CA GLY A 624 18.82 0.83 54.32
C GLY A 624 19.82 0.05 53.50
N THR A 625 20.94 -0.33 54.08
CA THR A 625 21.70 -1.58 54.17
C THR A 625 21.23 -2.71 53.24
N ALA A 626 22.04 -3.60 52.60
CA ALA A 626 23.36 -4.13 52.87
C ALA A 626 23.78 -5.06 51.67
N ASP A 627 25.11 -5.26 51.58
CA ASP A 627 25.88 -6.45 51.23
C ASP A 627 26.14 -6.88 49.79
N GLY A 628 27.49 -6.98 49.49
CA GLY A 628 28.12 -7.94 48.64
C GLY A 628 29.06 -7.37 47.56
N GLY A 629 30.33 -7.05 47.87
CA GLY A 629 31.41 -6.87 46.93
C GLY A 629 32.02 -8.23 46.52
N PRO A 630 33.25 -8.29 45.91
CA PRO A 630 34.12 -7.28 45.33
C PRO A 630 34.70 -7.64 43.93
N GLY A 631 35.31 -6.70 43.20
CA GLY A 631 36.09 -6.99 42.02
C GLY A 631 36.81 -5.77 41.49
N GLN A 632 38.04 -5.59 41.95
CA GLN A 632 39.02 -4.61 41.47
C GLN A 632 39.45 -4.85 40.05
N PHE A 633 39.70 -3.76 39.24
CA PHE A 633 40.87 -3.64 38.37
C PHE A 633 41.19 -2.16 38.10
N PRO A 634 42.47 -1.85 37.76
CA PRO A 634 43.15 -0.62 38.17
C PRO A 634 43.19 0.50 37.13
N GLY A 635 43.43 1.70 37.63
CA GLY A 635 43.51 2.95 36.90
C GLY A 635 44.79 3.13 36.09
N PHE A 636 44.76 4.12 35.18
CA PHE A 636 45.93 4.74 34.57
C PHE A 636 45.87 6.27 34.74
N PRO A 637 47.02 6.94 34.79
CA PRO A 637 47.19 8.24 35.42
C PRO A 637 47.03 9.43 34.44
N GLY A 638 46.75 10.58 35.06
CA GLY A 638 46.58 11.86 34.45
C GLY A 638 47.81 12.51 33.86
N GLY A 639 47.57 13.50 33.02
CA GLY A 639 48.51 14.45 32.47
C GLY A 639 47.91 15.84 32.46
N THR A 640 48.49 16.66 33.22
CA THR A 640 48.30 18.08 33.57
C THR A 640 48.72 19.05 32.47
N GLY A 641 48.15 20.25 32.46
CA GLY A 641 48.74 21.51 32.00
C GLY A 641 47.85 22.40 31.18
N GLN A 642 47.22 23.38 31.67
CA GLN A 642 47.60 24.73 32.10
C GLN A 642 47.61 25.75 30.94
N ASN A 643 46.64 26.70 31.06
CA ASN A 643 46.78 28.15 31.00
C ASN A 643 46.97 28.96 29.69
N GLY A 644 46.13 29.96 29.55
CA GLY A 644 46.47 31.24 28.99
C GLY A 644 45.36 32.01 28.29
N GLY A 645 44.60 32.84 28.98
CA GLY A 645 44.03 34.06 28.36
C GLY A 645 45.06 35.22 28.48
N PRO A 646 44.75 36.47 28.16
CA PRO A 646 43.49 37.20 28.01
C PRO A 646 43.52 38.34 26.93
N GLY A 647 42.46 39.19 26.91
CA GLY A 647 42.48 40.60 26.47
C GLY A 647 41.66 40.91 25.23
N GLN A 648 40.51 41.57 25.33
CA GLN A 648 40.21 43.01 25.41
C GLN A 648 40.55 43.74 24.11
N ASP A 649 39.64 44.37 23.49
CA ASP A 649 38.89 45.65 23.47
C ASP A 649 38.45 45.95 22.04
N GLY A 650 37.27 46.35 21.71
CA GLY A 650 36.75 47.70 21.89
C GLY A 650 36.65 48.41 20.54
N GLY A 651 35.47 48.84 20.10
CA GLY A 651 35.45 49.82 19.01
C GLY A 651 34.08 50.01 18.38
N THR A 652 33.36 50.95 18.85
CA THR A 652 32.16 51.61 18.32
C THR A 652 32.41 52.33 16.99
N GLY A 653 31.43 52.31 16.06
CA GLY A 653 31.42 53.23 14.91
C GLY A 653 30.11 53.17 14.12
N ARG A 654 29.26 54.15 14.34
CA ARG A 654 28.10 54.56 13.50
C ARG A 654 28.56 55.13 12.16
N ASN A 655 27.80 54.90 11.07
CA ASN A 655 27.18 55.88 10.15
C ASN A 655 26.65 55.12 8.94
N GLY A 656 25.58 55.44 8.57
CA GLY A 656 24.60 56.03 7.73
C GLY A 656 25.10 56.39 6.29
N GLY A 657 24.30 55.96 5.30
CA GLY A 657 24.49 56.34 3.92
C GLY A 657 23.51 55.68 2.97
N THR A 658 22.58 56.44 2.50
CA THR A 658 21.59 56.22 1.43
C THR A 658 22.25 56.03 0.07
N GLY A 659 21.65 55.18 -0.82
CA GLY A 659 21.72 55.50 -2.23
C GLY A 659 21.84 54.33 -3.23
N GLN A 660 20.76 54.12 -3.97
CA GLN A 660 20.66 53.89 -5.40
C GLN A 660 20.98 52.55 -6.05
N ASP A 661 20.01 52.20 -6.87
CA ASP A 661 19.86 51.19 -7.91
C ASP A 661 21.12 50.84 -8.73
N GLY A 662 21.22 49.56 -9.02
CA GLY A 662 22.15 49.06 -10.02
C GLY A 662 22.03 47.55 -10.21
N GLY A 663 21.25 47.11 -11.19
CA GLY A 663 21.13 45.68 -11.54
C GLY A 663 22.50 45.05 -11.83
N ARG A 664 22.72 43.88 -11.22
CA ARG A 664 23.74 42.90 -11.63
C ARG A 664 23.26 41.49 -11.35
N THR A 665 23.08 40.79 -12.44
CA THR A 665 23.07 39.31 -12.48
C THR A 665 24.32 38.79 -11.74
N GLY A 666 24.09 38.13 -10.61
CA GLY A 666 25.15 37.54 -9.81
C GLY A 666 24.79 36.10 -9.47
N GLY A 667 25.57 35.17 -10.01
CA GLY A 667 25.49 33.74 -9.70
C GLY A 667 25.61 33.49 -8.21
N GLY A 668 24.63 32.79 -7.66
CA GLY A 668 24.63 32.41 -6.25
C GLY A 668 25.61 31.27 -6.00
N GLN A 669 26.67 31.54 -5.29
CA GLN A 669 27.57 30.56 -4.69
C GLN A 669 26.74 29.69 -3.70
N GLY A 670 26.49 28.41 -4.08
CA GLY A 670 25.87 27.41 -3.21
C GLY A 670 26.80 27.08 -2.04
N ARG A 671 26.42 27.51 -0.83
CA ARG A 671 27.01 26.98 0.40
C ARG A 671 26.69 25.49 0.49
N THR A 672 27.75 24.65 0.47
CA THR A 672 27.72 23.24 0.83
C THR A 672 27.30 23.09 2.30
N GLY A 673 25.99 23.04 2.55
CA GLY A 673 25.42 22.59 3.82
C GLY A 673 25.15 21.08 3.71
N GLY A 674 25.87 20.25 4.47
CA GLY A 674 25.57 18.83 4.64
C GLY A 674 24.19 18.63 5.26
N GLY A 675 23.14 18.69 4.45
CA GLY A 675 21.76 18.42 4.81
C GLY A 675 21.30 17.11 4.16
N MET A 676 20.30 16.44 4.75
CA MET A 676 19.72 15.15 4.29
C MET A 676 19.20 15.15 2.84
N GLY A 677 19.27 16.25 2.08
CA GLY A 677 18.80 16.36 0.71
C GLY A 677 19.50 15.43 -0.27
N GLY A 678 20.80 15.18 -0.12
CA GLY A 678 21.53 14.25 -1.01
C GLY A 678 21.25 12.77 -0.78
N LEU A 679 20.61 12.40 0.36
CA LEU A 679 20.20 11.01 0.62
C LEU A 679 18.86 10.68 -0.04
N LEU A 680 17.96 11.64 -0.16
CA LEU A 680 16.58 11.43 -0.58
C LEU A 680 16.30 11.84 -2.03
N ASP A 681 17.12 12.73 -2.58
CA ASP A 681 16.98 13.28 -3.93
C ASP A 681 18.26 13.06 -4.74
N SER A 682 18.12 12.67 -5.99
CA SER A 682 19.23 12.63 -6.95
C SER A 682 19.51 14.04 -7.47
N ARG A 683 20.78 14.40 -7.63
CA ARG A 683 21.17 15.63 -8.30
C ARG A 683 21.37 15.37 -9.78
N GLU A 684 20.82 16.23 -10.61
CA GLU A 684 21.15 16.23 -12.02
C GLU A 684 22.52 16.90 -12.20
N PRO A 685 23.50 16.25 -12.84
CA PRO A 685 24.83 16.83 -13.06
C PRO A 685 24.75 18.01 -14.04
N SER A 686 25.64 18.98 -13.88
CA SER A 686 25.83 20.05 -14.86
C SER A 686 26.29 19.50 -16.21
N ALA A 687 26.14 20.29 -17.28
CA ALA A 687 26.59 19.90 -18.61
C ALA A 687 28.10 19.61 -18.64
N ALA A 688 28.90 20.38 -17.90
CA ALA A 688 30.34 20.18 -17.82
C ALA A 688 30.69 18.87 -17.08
N LEU A 689 30.04 18.60 -15.96
CA LEU A 689 30.24 17.34 -15.23
C LEU A 689 29.77 16.14 -16.04
N LYS A 690 28.65 16.25 -16.75
CA LYS A 690 28.18 15.20 -17.63
C LYS A 690 29.16 14.92 -18.76
N ALA A 691 29.71 15.98 -19.40
CA ALA A 691 30.71 15.85 -20.44
C ALA A 691 31.98 15.14 -19.92
N LEU A 692 32.43 15.52 -18.72
CA LEU A 692 33.58 14.87 -18.07
C LEU A 692 33.33 13.38 -17.83
N LEU A 693 32.19 13.02 -17.23
CA LEU A 693 31.84 11.62 -16.91
C LEU A 693 31.59 10.77 -18.14
N THR A 694 31.31 11.36 -19.30
CA THR A 694 31.09 10.62 -20.57
C THR A 694 32.31 10.58 -21.44
N ALA A 695 33.36 11.33 -21.12
CA ALA A 695 34.64 11.21 -21.81
C ALA A 695 35.25 9.81 -21.54
N ASP A 696 35.66 9.13 -22.61
CA ASP A 696 36.27 7.79 -22.56
C ASP A 696 35.43 6.73 -21.81
N ALA A 697 34.11 6.93 -21.77
CA ALA A 697 33.19 6.11 -20.97
C ALA A 697 33.16 4.62 -21.39
N ASP A 698 33.56 4.31 -22.60
CA ASP A 698 33.61 2.94 -23.14
C ASP A 698 34.78 2.12 -22.60
N ASP A 699 35.82 2.81 -22.06
CA ASP A 699 37.02 2.16 -21.55
C ASP A 699 36.85 1.63 -20.14
N TYR A 700 35.77 2.05 -19.44
CA TYR A 700 35.56 1.74 -18.03
C TYR A 700 34.30 0.92 -17.79
N THR A 701 34.37 0.02 -16.79
CA THR A 701 33.18 -0.72 -16.31
C THR A 701 32.19 0.21 -15.64
N TRP A 702 32.66 1.17 -14.86
CA TRP A 702 31.92 2.25 -14.23
C TRP A 702 32.56 3.59 -14.57
N VAL A 703 31.79 4.48 -15.18
CA VAL A 703 32.26 5.85 -15.47
C VAL A 703 32.51 6.66 -14.21
N ALA A 704 31.82 6.30 -13.13
CA ALA A 704 32.05 6.88 -11.80
C ALA A 704 31.62 5.93 -10.68
N ALA A 705 32.09 6.23 -9.48
CA ALA A 705 31.57 5.71 -8.22
C ALA A 705 31.10 6.89 -7.33
N ALA A 706 30.00 6.71 -6.62
CA ALA A 706 29.47 7.70 -5.68
C ALA A 706 28.90 7.03 -4.44
N VAL A 707 29.03 7.68 -3.27
CA VAL A 707 28.46 7.16 -2.03
C VAL A 707 26.94 7.31 -2.04
N GLY A 708 26.23 6.20 -1.85
CA GLY A 708 24.77 6.13 -1.80
C GLY A 708 24.11 6.03 -3.17
N SER A 709 23.10 5.17 -3.24
CA SER A 709 22.44 4.86 -4.52
C SER A 709 21.67 6.05 -5.13
N ASN A 710 21.12 6.96 -4.33
CA ASN A 710 20.44 8.14 -4.88
C ASN A 710 21.42 9.08 -5.60
N ASN A 711 22.62 9.29 -5.04
CA ASN A 711 23.65 10.07 -5.71
C ASN A 711 24.11 9.40 -7.01
N ALA A 712 24.46 8.11 -6.93
CA ALA A 712 24.86 7.33 -8.11
C ALA A 712 23.80 7.34 -9.21
N SER A 713 22.51 7.22 -8.86
CA SER A 713 21.41 7.16 -9.83
C SER A 713 21.27 8.43 -10.66
N GLY A 714 21.51 9.61 -10.10
CA GLY A 714 21.46 10.88 -10.84
C GLY A 714 22.50 10.94 -11.95
N TYR A 715 23.73 10.56 -11.66
CA TYR A 715 24.83 10.51 -12.62
C TYR A 715 24.58 9.40 -13.67
N GLN A 716 24.15 8.22 -13.25
CA GLN A 716 23.84 7.11 -14.13
C GLN A 716 22.75 7.45 -15.15
N LEU A 717 21.62 8.01 -14.70
CA LEU A 717 20.51 8.41 -15.59
C LEU A 717 20.90 9.54 -16.55
N ALA A 718 21.75 10.47 -16.10
CA ALA A 718 22.19 11.58 -16.94
C ALA A 718 23.21 11.16 -17.99
N THR A 719 24.14 10.25 -17.67
CA THR A 719 25.20 9.79 -18.58
C THR A 719 24.75 8.64 -19.45
N GLY A 720 23.75 7.87 -19.04
CA GLY A 720 23.39 6.61 -19.69
C GLY A 720 24.41 5.49 -19.47
N ARG A 721 25.33 5.63 -18.50
CA ARG A 721 26.42 4.69 -18.24
C ARG A 721 26.39 4.19 -16.81
N PRO A 722 26.93 2.99 -16.51
CA PRO A 722 26.96 2.44 -15.15
C PRO A 722 27.73 3.36 -14.19
N VAL A 723 27.11 3.65 -13.02
CA VAL A 723 27.75 4.34 -11.91
C VAL A 723 27.64 3.47 -10.66
N MET A 724 28.78 3.19 -10.02
CA MET A 724 28.81 2.33 -8.84
C MET A 724 28.21 3.04 -7.61
N ALA A 725 27.20 2.44 -7.01
CA ALA A 725 26.61 2.90 -5.75
C ALA A 725 27.38 2.32 -4.56
N VAL A 726 28.35 3.07 -4.04
CA VAL A 726 29.17 2.64 -2.89
C VAL A 726 28.33 2.70 -1.62
N GLY A 727 28.27 1.56 -0.90
CA GLY A 727 27.53 1.44 0.35
C GLY A 727 26.01 1.35 0.18
N GLY A 728 25.49 1.08 -1.02
CA GLY A 728 24.06 0.88 -1.26
C GLY A 728 23.20 2.11 -1.04
N PHE A 729 21.91 1.91 -0.66
CA PHE A 729 20.94 3.00 -0.55
C PHE A 729 21.36 4.07 0.47
N ASN A 730 21.76 3.66 1.66
CA ASN A 730 22.12 4.53 2.79
C ASN A 730 23.62 4.85 2.89
N GLY A 731 24.46 4.22 2.06
CA GLY A 731 25.92 4.28 2.22
C GLY A 731 26.44 3.40 3.36
N SER A 732 25.65 2.48 3.88
CA SER A 732 25.93 1.65 5.08
C SER A 732 26.12 0.16 4.78
N ASP A 733 25.95 -0.26 3.53
CA ASP A 733 26.22 -1.63 3.11
C ASP A 733 27.73 -1.85 2.92
N PRO A 734 28.32 -3.00 3.32
CA PRO A 734 29.75 -3.28 3.15
C PRO A 734 30.08 -3.67 1.68
N SER A 735 29.63 -2.86 0.72
CA SER A 735 29.81 -3.15 -0.70
C SER A 735 30.08 -1.88 -1.55
N PRO A 736 31.23 -1.88 -2.25
CA PRO A 736 32.35 -2.77 -2.05
C PRO A 736 33.05 -2.53 -0.72
N THR A 737 33.86 -3.48 -0.25
CA THR A 737 34.85 -3.22 0.80
C THR A 737 35.97 -2.34 0.25
N LEU A 738 36.74 -1.63 1.11
CA LEU A 738 37.86 -0.80 0.69
C LEU A 738 38.84 -1.60 -0.18
N ALA A 739 39.27 -2.79 0.27
CA ALA A 739 40.20 -3.64 -0.49
C ALA A 739 39.66 -3.98 -1.89
N ARG A 740 38.36 -4.29 -1.99
CA ARG A 740 37.72 -4.60 -3.28
C ARG A 740 37.61 -3.36 -4.17
N PHE A 741 37.37 -2.20 -3.60
CA PHE A 741 37.35 -0.93 -4.34
C PHE A 741 38.74 -0.62 -4.91
N GLN A 742 39.79 -0.79 -4.10
CA GLN A 742 41.17 -0.63 -4.53
C GLN A 742 41.55 -1.57 -5.68
N GLU A 743 41.12 -2.85 -5.62
CA GLU A 743 41.27 -3.79 -6.74
C GLU A 743 40.59 -3.31 -8.02
N TYR A 744 39.40 -2.72 -7.94
CA TYR A 744 38.72 -2.20 -9.10
C TYR A 744 39.42 -0.98 -9.70
N VAL A 745 39.95 -0.10 -8.86
CA VAL A 745 40.74 1.06 -9.28
C VAL A 745 42.06 0.61 -9.93
N ALA A 746 42.79 -0.31 -9.28
CA ALA A 746 44.04 -0.86 -9.82
C ALA A 746 43.83 -1.62 -11.15
N ALA A 747 42.67 -2.21 -11.35
CA ALA A 747 42.28 -2.87 -12.60
C ALA A 747 41.72 -1.91 -13.67
N GLY A 748 41.74 -0.60 -13.44
CA GLY A 748 41.24 0.43 -14.37
C GLY A 748 39.74 0.32 -14.65
N LYS A 749 38.93 -0.19 -13.70
CA LYS A 749 37.48 -0.42 -13.91
C LYS A 749 36.62 0.79 -13.60
N ILE A 750 37.12 1.73 -12.77
CA ILE A 750 36.38 2.91 -12.34
C ILE A 750 37.18 4.15 -12.80
N HIS A 751 36.52 5.04 -13.52
CA HIS A 751 37.19 6.28 -14.00
C HIS A 751 37.22 7.34 -12.91
N TYR A 752 36.06 7.77 -12.43
CA TYR A 752 35.97 8.87 -11.46
C TYR A 752 35.36 8.42 -10.12
N PHE A 753 35.71 9.14 -9.08
CA PHE A 753 34.96 9.11 -7.81
C PHE A 753 34.34 10.48 -7.59
N VAL A 754 33.00 10.50 -7.42
CA VAL A 754 32.28 11.74 -7.15
C VAL A 754 32.18 11.92 -5.64
N GLY A 755 32.87 12.94 -5.15
CA GLY A 755 32.90 13.30 -3.74
C GLY A 755 31.51 13.75 -3.25
N GLY A 756 31.13 13.27 -2.09
CA GLY A 756 29.91 13.66 -1.39
C GLY A 756 29.94 13.10 0.01
N GLY A 757 29.54 13.90 1.00
CA GLY A 757 29.60 13.50 2.42
C GLY A 757 28.75 12.25 2.68
N GLY A 758 29.35 11.23 3.24
CA GLY A 758 28.66 10.06 3.78
C GLY A 758 27.79 10.48 4.97
N PHE A 759 26.64 9.83 5.09
CA PHE A 759 25.75 10.00 6.23
C PHE A 759 26.13 9.03 7.36
N ARG A 760 25.92 9.43 8.61
CA ARG A 760 25.98 8.48 9.72
C ARG A 760 24.74 7.61 9.70
N ALA A 761 24.90 6.35 9.38
CA ALA A 761 23.87 5.33 9.52
C ALA A 761 23.73 4.90 11.01
N ASN A 762 22.56 4.34 11.34
CA ASN A 762 22.33 3.71 12.62
C ASN A 762 22.89 2.27 12.58
N GLY A 763 24.17 2.10 12.94
CA GLY A 763 24.88 0.84 12.69
C GLY A 763 25.24 0.64 11.21
N GLY A 764 25.60 -0.60 10.83
CA GLY A 764 26.06 -0.95 9.50
C GLY A 764 27.55 -0.71 9.29
N SER A 765 28.00 -0.83 8.03
CA SER A 765 29.41 -0.78 7.65
C SER A 765 29.93 0.65 7.49
N SER A 766 31.22 0.86 7.83
CA SER A 766 31.97 2.07 7.55
C SER A 766 32.69 2.07 6.18
N ALA A 767 32.54 1.01 5.39
CA ALA A 767 33.30 0.82 4.14
C ALA A 767 33.20 2.02 3.16
N SER A 768 32.04 2.63 3.03
CA SER A 768 31.85 3.81 2.15
C SER A 768 32.64 5.04 2.64
N GLN A 769 32.76 5.22 3.95
CA GLN A 769 33.55 6.30 4.57
C GLN A 769 35.05 6.04 4.43
N GLU A 770 35.48 4.78 4.62
CA GLU A 770 36.85 4.36 4.42
C GLU A 770 37.31 4.55 2.96
N ILE A 771 36.42 4.19 1.99
CA ILE A 771 36.67 4.42 0.57
C ILE A 771 36.80 5.91 0.27
N ALA A 772 35.87 6.73 0.76
CA ALA A 772 35.91 8.17 0.51
C ALA A 772 37.16 8.83 1.12
N ALA A 773 37.59 8.40 2.31
CA ALA A 773 38.80 8.88 2.95
C ALA A 773 40.06 8.45 2.16
N TRP A 774 40.18 7.18 1.80
CA TRP A 774 41.28 6.70 0.98
C TRP A 774 41.38 7.41 -0.37
N VAL A 775 40.27 7.66 -1.05
CA VAL A 775 40.25 8.41 -2.32
C VAL A 775 40.73 9.85 -2.10
N ALA A 776 40.30 10.52 -1.03
CA ALA A 776 40.69 11.89 -0.74
C ALA A 776 42.20 12.01 -0.35
N GLU A 777 42.76 10.95 0.24
CA GLU A 777 44.18 10.86 0.59
C GLU A 777 45.09 10.52 -0.60
N THR A 778 44.56 9.74 -1.56
CA THR A 778 45.36 9.17 -2.66
C THR A 778 45.31 9.98 -3.95
N PHE A 779 44.19 10.66 -4.24
CA PHE A 779 43.95 11.33 -5.51
C PHE A 779 43.72 12.84 -5.38
N THR A 780 44.05 13.58 -6.43
CA THR A 780 43.90 15.03 -6.43
C THR A 780 42.45 15.41 -6.69
N ALA A 781 41.88 16.23 -5.81
CA ALA A 781 40.50 16.72 -5.94
C ALA A 781 40.40 17.77 -7.07
N GLN A 782 39.40 17.62 -7.93
CA GLN A 782 38.97 18.61 -8.93
C GLN A 782 37.57 19.09 -8.58
N THR A 783 37.28 20.36 -8.85
CA THR A 783 35.92 20.90 -8.66
C THR A 783 35.32 21.26 -10.00
N VAL A 784 34.20 20.61 -10.36
CA VAL A 784 33.43 20.87 -11.57
C VAL A 784 32.06 21.39 -11.16
N ASP A 785 31.79 22.65 -11.42
CA ASP A 785 30.50 23.32 -11.06
C ASP A 785 30.05 23.08 -9.60
N GLY A 786 31.03 23.10 -8.68
CA GLY A 786 30.78 22.94 -7.22
C GLY A 786 30.66 21.49 -6.75
N VAL A 787 30.92 20.50 -7.63
CA VAL A 787 30.99 19.07 -7.31
C VAL A 787 32.46 18.66 -7.29
N THR A 788 32.88 18.03 -6.20
CA THR A 788 34.23 17.47 -6.08
C THR A 788 34.31 16.13 -6.82
N VAL A 789 35.28 15.99 -7.70
CA VAL A 789 35.53 14.79 -8.49
C VAL A 789 37.00 14.40 -8.36
N TYR A 790 37.28 13.12 -8.27
CA TYR A 790 38.64 12.57 -8.27
C TYR A 790 38.81 11.66 -9.49
N ASP A 791 39.85 11.88 -10.27
CA ASP A 791 40.26 11.01 -11.38
C ASP A 791 41.07 9.86 -10.82
N LEU A 792 40.53 8.65 -10.85
CA LEU A 792 41.16 7.46 -10.28
C LEU A 792 42.24 6.84 -11.19
N THR A 793 42.45 7.41 -12.36
CA THR A 793 43.52 6.98 -13.28
C THR A 793 44.84 7.69 -13.03
N SER A 794 44.80 8.80 -12.29
CA SER A 794 45.96 9.68 -12.05
C SER A 794 47.01 9.13 -11.07
N ALA A 795 46.69 8.14 -10.23
CA ALA A 795 47.65 7.53 -9.27
C ALA A 795 48.81 6.76 -9.92
N GLY A 796 48.72 6.42 -11.20
CA GLY A 796 49.77 5.71 -11.97
C GLY A 796 50.80 6.61 -12.61
N GLN A 797 50.55 7.91 -12.71
CA GLN A 797 51.48 8.87 -13.38
C GLN A 797 52.54 9.48 -12.45
N GLU A 798 52.26 9.63 -11.15
CA GLU A 798 53.23 10.14 -10.21
C GLU A 798 54.30 9.12 -9.73
N ALA A 799 54.04 7.80 -9.95
CA ALA A 799 54.99 6.72 -9.62
C ALA A 799 55.99 6.41 -10.73
N GLN A 800 55.88 7.04 -11.91
CA GLN A 800 56.81 6.84 -13.05
C GLN A 800 57.55 8.12 -13.45
N GLY A 801 57.47 9.22 -12.70
CA GLY A 801 58.20 10.45 -12.91
C GLY A 801 59.44 10.59 -12.06
#